data_65f6b06b6e1cf5be17bd51117e900202
#
_entry.id   65f6b06b6e1cf5be17bd51117e900202
#
_cell.length_a   1.000
_cell.length_b   1.000
_cell.length_c   1.000
_cell.angle_alpha   90.00
_cell.angle_beta   90.00
_cell.angle_gamma   90.00
#
_symmetry.space_group_name_H-M   'P 1'
#
loop_
_entity.id
_entity.type
_entity.pdbx_description
1 polymer ?
#
loop_
_entity_poly.entity_id
_entity_poly.type
_entity_poly.pdbx_seq_one_letter_code
_entity_poly.pdbx_strand_id
1 'polypeptide(L)'
;MFIRVFILTLLLSFGIFGQNADTSNNAAVHGDYFIREILITGQNADTTITSASSAIGVATFDGNGNYKFTGATGSNNSVGVYGVGSNGLMYIQSFVDGTQYAYGGLSGIGPTAFVASATEGTSGDIIVAIPAGTSAGAASLSGNYSAGYVSFPGANVAQVRQASFGFTADGAGNLSNVAVSGTALNLGGTALSQTISGATYTLTGEGAGSLNLGAVSSSQVLSGSLSFYLSADGNIFMAGTPGGDDLIVGARAFSGTASNSNWNNVYFTGGLEDLVSGTPVTHSLDAFYGSWNANGQGTSISHERYQSLAPFQQVQDYTFDSLATVQGNATVAPQDITYNITLAAGGKVFIATGNQGLYSLLIGFATPSYSGTGVYLNPLGVVNAANYAPITNPIAPGEIITLFGSGLAGGTTNATSLPLPTTLGGVQVMINGQAAPLFYVTPGQIAAQVPQEITPLNNVEYATVQVLNNGAKSNAVTVYTNYTAPGVFSAGGNGIGPAAAQLANYSLVTSSNPAPVGSTVVLYATGLGTVVPTVADGAAAPSNPPATATDTDAVYVGLQQENILFDGLTPGLAGLFQLNTSIASGTPSGTQFSDIATPDAYTSEATLAVGGTSIAMARAHARSARKPGRPGRLGRAIRTVPN
;
A
#
# COMPACT_ATOMS: atom_id res chain seq x y z
N MET A 1 -49.63 -8.62 -41.92
CA MET A 1 -48.72 -7.45 -41.75
C MET A 1 -48.38 -7.36 -40.26
N PHE A 2 -47.36 -8.10 -39.84
CA PHE A 2 -46.90 -8.15 -38.42
C PHE A 2 -45.60 -7.40 -38.33
N ILE A 3 -45.60 -6.28 -37.64
CA ILE A 3 -44.41 -5.51 -37.29
C ILE A 3 -43.80 -6.19 -36.04
N ARG A 4 -42.63 -6.83 -36.22
CA ARG A 4 -41.80 -7.28 -35.09
C ARG A 4 -40.96 -6.12 -34.60
N VAL A 5 -41.31 -5.61 -33.42
CA VAL A 5 -40.44 -4.72 -32.65
C VAL A 5 -39.33 -5.56 -32.03
N PHE A 6 -38.10 -5.40 -32.51
CA PHE A 6 -36.89 -5.91 -31.84
C PHE A 6 -36.57 -4.95 -30.67
N ILE A 7 -36.89 -5.37 -29.46
CA ILE A 7 -36.35 -4.76 -28.26
C ILE A 7 -34.94 -5.33 -28.10
N LEU A 8 -33.94 -4.52 -28.44
CA LEU A 8 -32.54 -4.77 -28.13
C LEU A 8 -32.34 -4.52 -26.63
N THR A 9 -32.46 -5.57 -25.84
CA THR A 9 -32.00 -5.55 -24.46
C THR A 9 -30.47 -5.53 -24.46
N LEU A 10 -29.92 -4.32 -24.36
CA LEU A 10 -28.53 -4.12 -24.05
C LEU A 10 -28.33 -4.56 -22.57
N LEU A 11 -27.96 -5.82 -22.39
CA LEU A 11 -27.42 -6.28 -21.10
C LEU A 11 -26.06 -5.63 -20.92
N LEU A 12 -26.08 -4.45 -20.29
CA LEU A 12 -24.91 -3.89 -19.64
C LEU A 12 -24.58 -4.84 -18.47
N SER A 13 -23.68 -5.76 -18.70
CA SER A 13 -22.94 -6.41 -17.64
C SER A 13 -22.00 -5.33 -17.03
N PHE A 14 -22.55 -4.44 -16.23
CA PHE A 14 -21.75 -3.67 -15.29
C PHE A 14 -21.17 -4.68 -14.31
N GLY A 15 -19.86 -4.89 -14.38
CA GLY A 15 -19.14 -5.55 -13.32
C GLY A 15 -19.49 -4.87 -12.00
N ILE A 16 -19.74 -5.65 -10.98
CA ILE A 16 -20.23 -5.27 -9.65
C ILE A 16 -19.20 -4.37 -8.89
N PHE A 17 -18.11 -3.99 -9.53
CA PHE A 17 -16.95 -3.32 -8.93
C PHE A 17 -17.09 -1.82 -8.67
N GLY A 18 -18.21 -1.18 -8.90
CA GLY A 18 -18.32 0.27 -8.83
C GLY A 18 -19.43 0.83 -7.94
N GLN A 19 -20.20 0.04 -7.24
CA GLN A 19 -21.43 0.55 -6.61
C GLN A 19 -21.19 1.43 -5.37
N ASN A 20 -20.00 1.40 -4.74
CA ASN A 20 -19.69 2.21 -3.55
C ASN A 20 -18.39 3.02 -3.63
N ALA A 21 -17.66 2.97 -4.72
CA ALA A 21 -16.44 3.77 -4.89
C ALA A 21 -16.78 5.26 -4.96
N ASP A 22 -16.06 6.06 -4.19
CA ASP A 22 -16.16 7.52 -4.25
C ASP A 22 -15.54 8.05 -5.56
N THR A 23 -16.35 8.75 -6.35
CA THR A 23 -15.93 9.37 -7.62
C THR A 23 -16.06 10.89 -7.56
N SER A 24 -16.25 11.45 -6.37
CA SER A 24 -16.55 12.88 -6.16
C SER A 24 -15.41 13.82 -6.58
N ASN A 25 -14.20 13.29 -6.74
CA ASN A 25 -13.02 14.06 -7.12
C ASN A 25 -12.45 13.69 -8.51
N ASN A 26 -13.25 13.10 -9.40
CA ASN A 26 -12.81 12.74 -10.75
C ASN A 26 -12.20 13.91 -11.51
N ALA A 27 -12.70 15.13 -11.27
CA ALA A 27 -12.19 16.36 -11.88
C ALA A 27 -10.71 16.67 -11.55
N ALA A 28 -10.14 16.04 -10.52
CA ALA A 28 -8.72 16.18 -10.19
C ALA A 28 -7.80 15.52 -11.23
N VAL A 29 -8.33 14.57 -12.02
CA VAL A 29 -7.64 13.93 -13.13
C VAL A 29 -8.35 14.28 -14.42
N HIS A 30 -7.79 15.24 -15.14
CA HIS A 30 -8.41 15.76 -16.39
C HIS A 30 -7.31 16.24 -17.34
N GLY A 31 -7.57 16.17 -18.66
CA GLY A 31 -6.61 16.52 -19.71
C GLY A 31 -5.67 15.36 -20.07
N ASP A 32 -4.54 15.69 -20.67
CA ASP A 32 -3.60 14.70 -21.19
C ASP A 32 -2.58 14.28 -20.15
N TYR A 33 -2.34 12.98 -20.08
CA TYR A 33 -1.36 12.34 -19.21
C TYR A 33 -0.47 11.42 -20.02
N PHE A 34 0.82 11.43 -19.74
CA PHE A 34 1.72 10.36 -20.16
C PHE A 34 1.53 9.15 -19.27
N ILE A 35 1.39 7.99 -19.88
CA ILE A 35 1.12 6.71 -19.20
C ILE A 35 2.24 5.73 -19.49
N ARG A 36 2.65 5.00 -18.44
CA ARG A 36 3.38 3.76 -18.54
C ARG A 36 2.69 2.72 -17.69
N GLU A 37 2.35 1.58 -18.29
CA GLU A 37 1.86 0.39 -17.62
C GLU A 37 2.71 -0.81 -18.02
N ILE A 38 3.04 -1.66 -17.06
CA ILE A 38 3.57 -3.01 -17.27
C ILE A 38 2.60 -3.96 -16.60
N LEU A 39 1.97 -4.83 -17.39
CA LEU A 39 1.03 -5.84 -16.94
C LEU A 39 1.67 -7.23 -17.09
N ILE A 40 1.66 -8.00 -16.00
CA ILE A 40 2.23 -9.34 -15.93
C ILE A 40 1.14 -10.33 -15.53
N THR A 41 1.00 -11.40 -16.34
CA THR A 41 -0.03 -12.43 -16.13
C THR A 41 0.61 -13.71 -15.58
N GLY A 42 1.00 -13.71 -14.32
CA GLY A 42 1.50 -14.88 -13.63
C GLY A 42 2.93 -15.31 -14.01
N GLN A 43 3.43 -16.29 -13.30
CA GLN A 43 4.76 -16.85 -13.44
C GLN A 43 4.67 -18.39 -13.47
N ASN A 44 5.36 -19.01 -14.41
CA ASN A 44 5.51 -20.45 -14.48
C ASN A 44 6.56 -20.98 -13.49
N ALA A 45 6.49 -22.25 -13.16
CA ALA A 45 7.46 -22.89 -12.26
C ALA A 45 8.91 -22.89 -12.79
N ASP A 46 9.10 -22.74 -14.12
CA ASP A 46 10.39 -22.65 -14.78
C ASP A 46 10.94 -21.22 -14.85
N THR A 47 10.38 -20.29 -14.07
CA THR A 47 10.76 -18.86 -14.00
C THR A 47 10.33 -17.99 -15.18
N THR A 48 9.66 -18.53 -16.19
CA THR A 48 9.11 -17.70 -17.27
C THR A 48 7.86 -16.98 -16.81
N ILE A 49 7.72 -15.72 -17.21
CA ILE A 49 6.46 -14.97 -17.06
C ILE A 49 5.48 -15.53 -18.09
N THR A 50 4.25 -15.86 -17.66
CA THR A 50 3.23 -16.44 -18.54
C THR A 50 2.90 -15.52 -19.70
N SER A 51 2.74 -14.23 -19.41
CA SER A 51 2.54 -13.17 -20.39
C SER A 51 2.94 -11.84 -19.76
N ALA A 52 3.65 -11.02 -20.52
CA ALA A 52 3.90 -9.62 -20.17
C ALA A 52 3.42 -8.75 -21.32
N SER A 53 2.77 -7.66 -20.98
CA SER A 53 2.28 -6.66 -21.93
C SER A 53 2.50 -5.28 -21.34
N SER A 54 2.63 -4.28 -22.20
CA SER A 54 2.85 -2.94 -21.70
C SER A 54 2.15 -1.88 -22.54
N ALA A 55 1.78 -0.78 -21.90
CA ALA A 55 1.34 0.44 -22.55
C ALA A 55 2.30 1.57 -22.28
N ILE A 56 2.59 2.38 -23.30
CA ILE A 56 3.30 3.63 -23.20
C ILE A 56 2.67 4.62 -24.20
N GLY A 57 2.28 5.80 -23.76
CA GLY A 57 1.57 6.75 -24.63
C GLY A 57 0.88 7.86 -23.87
N VAL A 58 -0.19 8.39 -24.44
CA VAL A 58 -0.96 9.49 -23.88
C VAL A 58 -2.39 9.04 -23.60
N ALA A 59 -2.88 9.30 -22.40
CA ALA A 59 -4.28 9.17 -22.04
C ALA A 59 -4.90 10.55 -21.85
N THR A 60 -6.03 10.80 -22.50
CA THR A 60 -6.86 11.99 -22.27
C THR A 60 -7.99 11.63 -21.32
N PHE A 61 -8.04 12.26 -20.17
CA PHE A 61 -9.06 12.10 -19.13
C PHE A 61 -10.10 13.21 -19.26
N ASP A 62 -11.39 12.85 -19.17
CA ASP A 62 -12.51 13.81 -19.35
C ASP A 62 -12.89 14.56 -18.05
N GLY A 63 -12.30 14.23 -16.91
CA GLY A 63 -12.67 14.76 -15.60
C GLY A 63 -13.98 14.21 -15.03
N ASN A 64 -14.64 13.27 -15.74
CA ASN A 64 -15.95 12.72 -15.37
C ASN A 64 -15.91 11.20 -15.17
N GLY A 65 -14.72 10.59 -15.21
CA GLY A 65 -14.56 9.16 -14.98
C GLY A 65 -14.27 8.33 -16.22
N ASN A 66 -14.01 8.94 -17.39
CA ASN A 66 -13.62 8.22 -18.59
C ASN A 66 -12.27 8.69 -19.11
N TYR A 67 -11.55 7.79 -19.75
CA TYR A 67 -10.32 8.11 -20.46
C TYR A 67 -10.31 7.50 -21.86
N LYS A 68 -9.50 8.10 -22.73
CA LYS A 68 -9.09 7.57 -24.03
C LYS A 68 -7.57 7.53 -24.07
N PHE A 69 -7.01 6.33 -24.30
CA PHE A 69 -5.57 6.13 -24.41
C PHE A 69 -5.17 6.01 -25.89
N THR A 70 -4.08 6.66 -26.26
CA THR A 70 -3.42 6.56 -27.55
C THR A 70 -1.98 6.10 -27.33
N GLY A 71 -1.68 4.87 -27.72
CA GLY A 71 -0.36 4.30 -27.56
C GLY A 71 0.69 4.97 -28.43
N ALA A 72 1.92 5.02 -27.95
CA ALA A 72 3.08 5.29 -28.79
C ALA A 72 3.24 4.19 -29.86
N THR A 73 4.09 4.42 -30.86
CA THR A 73 4.25 3.55 -32.05
C THR A 73 4.24 2.05 -31.68
N GLY A 74 3.19 1.35 -32.10
CA GLY A 74 3.02 -0.10 -31.89
C GLY A 74 2.27 -0.54 -30.66
N SER A 75 1.82 0.38 -29.77
CA SER A 75 0.95 0.04 -28.67
C SER A 75 -0.53 0.26 -29.00
N ASN A 76 -1.41 -0.48 -28.29
CA ASN A 76 -2.83 -0.46 -28.55
C ASN A 76 -3.48 0.86 -28.08
N ASN A 77 -4.51 1.29 -28.81
CA ASN A 77 -5.41 2.33 -28.33
C ASN A 77 -6.52 1.68 -27.49
N SER A 78 -6.88 2.30 -26.39
CA SER A 78 -7.95 1.82 -25.52
C SER A 78 -8.81 2.97 -24.99
N VAL A 79 -9.98 2.61 -24.48
CA VAL A 79 -10.86 3.48 -23.72
C VAL A 79 -11.20 2.76 -22.42
N GLY A 80 -11.41 3.51 -21.37
CA GLY A 80 -11.73 2.92 -20.08
C GLY A 80 -12.29 3.93 -19.10
N VAL A 81 -12.48 3.48 -17.86
CA VAL A 81 -13.06 4.26 -16.79
C VAL A 81 -12.07 4.39 -15.62
N TYR A 82 -12.27 5.43 -14.84
CA TYR A 82 -11.54 5.66 -13.59
C TYR A 82 -12.46 6.30 -12.56
N GLY A 83 -12.09 6.22 -11.29
CA GLY A 83 -12.74 6.93 -10.21
C GLY A 83 -11.73 7.45 -9.22
N VAL A 84 -11.97 8.66 -8.72
CA VAL A 84 -11.14 9.33 -7.73
C VAL A 84 -12.01 9.80 -6.57
N GLY A 85 -11.67 9.35 -5.38
CA GLY A 85 -12.33 9.74 -4.15
C GLY A 85 -11.85 11.07 -3.60
N SER A 86 -12.64 11.63 -2.70
CA SER A 86 -12.34 12.87 -1.98
C SER A 86 -11.03 12.81 -1.19
N ASN A 87 -10.56 11.61 -0.86
CA ASN A 87 -9.30 11.34 -0.16
C ASN A 87 -8.13 11.03 -1.10
N GLY A 88 -8.34 11.09 -2.41
CA GLY A 88 -7.31 10.81 -3.41
C GLY A 88 -7.10 9.32 -3.71
N LEU A 89 -7.77 8.40 -3.02
CA LEU A 89 -7.83 7.00 -3.45
C LEU A 89 -8.45 6.93 -4.83
N MET A 90 -7.90 6.06 -5.68
CA MET A 90 -8.40 5.91 -7.04
C MET A 90 -8.44 4.44 -7.47
N TYR A 91 -9.33 4.18 -8.42
CA TYR A 91 -9.26 3.01 -9.28
C TYR A 91 -9.19 3.45 -10.74
N ILE A 92 -8.57 2.63 -11.56
CA ILE A 92 -8.47 2.87 -13.00
C ILE A 92 -8.49 1.53 -13.74
N GLN A 93 -9.22 1.47 -14.83
CA GLN A 93 -9.19 0.32 -15.74
C GLN A 93 -7.86 0.30 -16.47
N SER A 94 -7.25 -0.88 -16.61
CA SER A 94 -5.96 -1.08 -17.28
C SER A 94 -6.00 -0.57 -18.72
N PHE A 95 -4.91 0.07 -19.16
CA PHE A 95 -4.73 0.53 -20.55
C PHE A 95 -4.42 -0.63 -21.49
N VAL A 96 -3.96 -1.77 -20.96
CA VAL A 96 -3.59 -2.98 -21.68
C VAL A 96 -4.73 -3.97 -21.70
N ASP A 97 -5.31 -4.27 -20.52
CA ASP A 97 -6.41 -5.22 -20.35
C ASP A 97 -7.65 -4.50 -19.79
N GLY A 98 -8.55 -4.11 -20.67
CA GLY A 98 -9.78 -3.42 -20.31
C GLY A 98 -10.75 -4.20 -19.40
N THR A 99 -10.41 -5.40 -18.95
CA THR A 99 -11.17 -6.16 -17.94
C THR A 99 -10.62 -6.03 -16.54
N GLN A 100 -9.40 -5.51 -16.38
CA GLN A 100 -8.71 -5.35 -15.11
C GLN A 100 -8.79 -3.93 -14.56
N TYR A 101 -8.77 -3.82 -13.24
CA TYR A 101 -8.70 -2.56 -12.52
C TYR A 101 -7.45 -2.52 -11.65
N ALA A 102 -6.77 -1.39 -11.68
CA ALA A 102 -5.68 -1.03 -10.78
C ALA A 102 -6.17 -0.05 -9.72
N TYR A 103 -5.61 -0.12 -8.54
CA TYR A 103 -5.93 0.71 -7.37
C TYR A 103 -4.70 1.47 -6.93
N GLY A 104 -4.89 2.67 -6.41
CA GLY A 104 -3.78 3.52 -5.99
C GLY A 104 -4.24 4.90 -5.55
N GLY A 105 -3.46 5.93 -5.86
CA GLY A 105 -3.85 7.26 -5.43
C GLY A 105 -3.10 8.41 -6.09
N LEU A 106 -3.65 9.60 -5.88
CA LEU A 106 -3.19 10.84 -6.47
C LEU A 106 -2.05 11.47 -5.69
N SER A 107 -1.11 12.09 -6.40
CA SER A 107 -0.10 12.95 -5.79
C SER A 107 -0.67 14.31 -5.39
N GLY A 108 -0.14 14.86 -4.30
CA GLY A 108 -0.32 16.27 -3.91
C GLY A 108 0.70 17.21 -4.57
N ILE A 109 1.47 16.71 -5.52
CA ILE A 109 2.37 17.53 -6.32
C ILE A 109 1.56 18.06 -7.49
N GLY A 110 1.51 19.35 -7.67
CA GLY A 110 0.87 19.92 -8.87
C GLY A 110 1.85 19.93 -10.04
N PRO A 111 1.42 19.56 -11.23
CA PRO A 111 0.14 18.95 -11.57
C PRO A 111 0.06 17.49 -11.12
N THR A 112 -1.13 17.01 -10.84
CA THR A 112 -1.42 15.77 -10.12
C THR A 112 -0.98 14.51 -10.90
N ALA A 113 0.09 13.87 -10.49
CA ALA A 113 0.47 12.53 -10.95
C ALA A 113 -0.31 11.44 -10.19
N PHE A 114 -0.26 10.19 -10.64
CA PHE A 114 -0.77 9.06 -9.87
C PHE A 114 0.03 7.78 -10.10
N VAL A 115 -0.07 6.88 -9.14
CA VAL A 115 0.45 5.52 -9.23
C VAL A 115 -0.67 4.56 -8.85
N ALA A 116 -0.76 3.44 -9.55
CA ALA A 116 -1.74 2.38 -9.27
C ALA A 116 -1.14 1.00 -9.61
N SER A 117 -1.74 -0.04 -9.05
CA SER A 117 -1.37 -1.42 -9.32
C SER A 117 -2.60 -2.32 -9.23
N ALA A 118 -2.73 -3.30 -10.13
CA ALA A 118 -3.76 -4.33 -10.04
C ALA A 118 -3.29 -5.46 -9.11
N THR A 119 -4.16 -5.82 -8.17
CA THR A 119 -3.90 -6.88 -7.19
C THR A 119 -5.09 -7.84 -7.02
N GLU A 120 -6.18 -7.60 -7.73
CA GLU A 120 -7.46 -8.29 -7.50
C GLU A 120 -7.81 -9.33 -8.57
N GLY A 121 -6.88 -9.69 -9.41
CA GLY A 121 -7.14 -10.63 -10.51
C GLY A 121 -6.12 -11.75 -10.60
N THR A 122 -5.91 -12.22 -11.80
CA THR A 122 -4.89 -13.21 -12.16
C THR A 122 -3.60 -12.58 -12.69
N SER A 123 -3.57 -11.25 -12.80
CA SER A 123 -2.47 -10.45 -13.33
C SER A 123 -2.15 -9.33 -12.35
N GLY A 124 -0.90 -8.95 -12.25
CA GLY A 124 -0.45 -7.77 -11.53
C GLY A 124 0.13 -6.74 -12.48
N ASP A 125 0.01 -5.48 -12.15
CA ASP A 125 0.59 -4.41 -12.93
C ASP A 125 1.22 -3.32 -12.08
N ILE A 126 1.89 -2.41 -12.74
CA ILE A 126 2.19 -1.08 -12.24
C ILE A 126 1.81 -0.06 -13.30
N ILE A 127 1.03 0.92 -12.90
CA ILE A 127 0.66 2.08 -13.71
C ILE A 127 1.27 3.32 -13.08
N VAL A 128 2.01 4.08 -13.89
CA VAL A 128 2.48 5.42 -13.52
C VAL A 128 1.95 6.41 -14.55
N ALA A 129 1.36 7.50 -14.08
CA ALA A 129 0.83 8.55 -14.91
C ALA A 129 1.32 9.92 -14.44
N ILE A 130 1.81 10.72 -15.39
CA ILE A 130 2.26 12.08 -15.16
C ILE A 130 1.56 13.05 -16.12
N PRO A 131 1.09 14.21 -15.66
CA PRO A 131 0.40 15.14 -16.52
C PRO A 131 1.29 15.65 -17.67
N ALA A 132 0.78 15.59 -18.87
CA ALA A 132 1.42 16.16 -20.06
C ALA A 132 1.28 17.69 -20.05
N GLY A 133 2.27 18.41 -20.56
CA GLY A 133 2.26 19.85 -20.60
C GLY A 133 2.44 20.39 -22.01
N THR A 134 1.75 21.47 -22.34
CA THR A 134 1.88 22.14 -23.64
C THR A 134 3.16 22.96 -23.82
N SER A 135 4.03 23.01 -22.79
CA SER A 135 5.25 23.81 -22.79
C SER A 135 6.51 23.13 -22.22
N ALA A 136 6.47 21.82 -22.03
CA ALA A 136 7.57 21.05 -21.46
C ALA A 136 8.57 20.62 -22.55
N GLY A 137 9.36 21.56 -23.05
CA GLY A 137 10.45 21.29 -23.99
C GLY A 137 11.78 20.91 -23.32
N ALA A 138 12.84 20.79 -24.11
CA ALA A 138 14.18 20.39 -23.59
C ALA A 138 14.66 21.27 -22.42
N ALA A 139 14.38 22.56 -22.44
CA ALA A 139 14.75 23.48 -21.36
C ALA A 139 14.05 23.21 -20.02
N SER A 140 12.93 22.50 -20.01
CA SER A 140 12.20 22.13 -18.80
C SER A 140 12.90 21.03 -18.01
N LEU A 141 13.70 20.18 -18.69
CA LEU A 141 14.57 19.20 -18.04
C LEU A 141 15.93 19.84 -17.79
N SER A 142 16.09 20.50 -16.65
CA SER A 142 17.36 21.12 -16.25
C SER A 142 17.63 20.91 -14.77
N GLY A 143 18.91 20.75 -14.40
CA GLY A 143 19.35 20.47 -13.03
C GLY A 143 19.40 18.99 -12.71
N ASN A 144 19.43 18.66 -11.43
CA ASN A 144 19.66 17.29 -10.94
C ASN A 144 18.38 16.47 -10.86
N TYR A 145 18.48 15.21 -11.23
CA TYR A 145 17.41 14.21 -11.16
C TYR A 145 17.91 12.91 -10.54
N SER A 146 17.01 12.22 -9.85
CA SER A 146 17.21 10.85 -9.35
C SER A 146 16.12 9.96 -9.92
N ALA A 147 16.45 8.70 -10.21
CA ALA A 147 15.54 7.76 -10.84
C ALA A 147 15.74 6.33 -10.33
N GLY A 148 14.69 5.53 -10.44
CA GLY A 148 14.68 4.08 -10.30
C GLY A 148 14.31 3.40 -11.60
N TYR A 149 14.76 2.16 -11.74
CA TYR A 149 14.58 1.32 -12.91
C TYR A 149 14.29 -0.12 -12.51
N VAL A 150 13.33 -0.74 -13.17
CA VAL A 150 13.08 -2.19 -13.17
C VAL A 150 12.84 -2.68 -14.58
N SER A 151 13.26 -3.91 -14.89
CA SER A 151 13.03 -4.53 -16.19
C SER A 151 13.04 -6.06 -16.08
N PHE A 152 12.21 -6.70 -16.92
CA PHE A 152 12.12 -8.15 -17.07
C PHE A 152 12.42 -8.55 -18.53
N PRO A 153 13.67 -8.43 -19.00
CA PRO A 153 14.01 -8.62 -20.41
C PRO A 153 13.50 -9.95 -20.96
N GLY A 154 12.74 -9.87 -22.08
CA GLY A 154 12.15 -11.03 -22.73
C GLY A 154 11.07 -11.73 -21.89
N ALA A 155 10.38 -10.99 -21.04
CA ALA A 155 9.36 -11.52 -20.10
C ALA A 155 9.90 -12.70 -19.28
N ASN A 156 11.11 -12.55 -18.71
CA ASN A 156 11.78 -13.61 -17.97
C ASN A 156 12.38 -13.09 -16.66
N VAL A 157 11.87 -13.58 -15.52
CA VAL A 157 12.37 -13.20 -14.19
C VAL A 157 13.84 -13.59 -13.96
N ALA A 158 14.35 -14.64 -14.62
CA ALA A 158 15.77 -14.98 -14.56
C ALA A 158 16.68 -13.93 -15.19
N GLN A 159 16.12 -12.94 -15.88
CA GLN A 159 16.83 -11.80 -16.45
C GLN A 159 16.51 -10.48 -15.78
N VAL A 160 15.77 -10.51 -14.66
CA VAL A 160 15.34 -9.32 -13.95
C VAL A 160 16.50 -8.39 -13.62
N ARG A 161 16.26 -7.10 -13.75
CA ARG A 161 17.24 -6.03 -13.50
C ARG A 161 16.56 -4.91 -12.73
N GLN A 162 17.34 -4.27 -11.90
CA GLN A 162 16.96 -3.02 -11.24
C GLN A 162 18.15 -2.10 -11.08
N ALA A 163 17.89 -0.80 -11.00
CA ALA A 163 18.92 0.19 -10.71
C ALA A 163 18.31 1.45 -10.08
N SER A 164 19.15 2.15 -9.35
CA SER A 164 18.99 3.58 -9.05
C SER A 164 20.07 4.35 -9.79
N PHE A 165 19.76 5.56 -10.26
CA PHE A 165 20.71 6.41 -10.94
C PHE A 165 20.38 7.89 -10.79
N GLY A 166 21.38 8.73 -11.04
CA GLY A 166 21.20 10.17 -11.04
C GLY A 166 21.98 10.82 -12.18
N PHE A 167 21.52 11.99 -12.59
CA PHE A 167 22.16 12.80 -13.61
C PHE A 167 21.84 14.28 -13.42
N THR A 168 22.65 15.14 -14.05
CA THR A 168 22.33 16.56 -14.26
C THR A 168 21.99 16.76 -15.73
N ALA A 169 20.83 17.39 -16.00
CA ALA A 169 20.43 17.79 -17.35
C ALA A 169 20.78 19.27 -17.58
N ASP A 170 21.28 19.59 -18.77
CA ASP A 170 21.73 20.94 -19.12
C ASP A 170 20.61 21.85 -19.68
N GLY A 171 19.41 21.30 -19.90
CA GLY A 171 18.30 22.00 -20.54
C GLY A 171 18.45 22.15 -22.07
N ALA A 172 19.50 21.56 -22.65
CA ALA A 172 19.84 21.69 -24.07
C ALA A 172 19.95 20.32 -24.78
N GLY A 173 19.58 19.24 -24.11
CA GLY A 173 19.56 17.89 -24.69
C GLY A 173 20.70 16.98 -24.22
N ASN A 174 21.57 17.44 -23.33
CA ASN A 174 22.65 16.60 -22.83
C ASN A 174 22.48 16.29 -21.34
N LEU A 175 22.97 15.12 -20.95
CA LEU A 175 23.07 14.71 -19.56
C LEU A 175 24.54 14.63 -19.13
N SER A 176 24.81 14.93 -17.86
CA SER A 176 26.08 14.57 -17.23
C SER A 176 26.34 13.06 -17.36
N ASN A 177 27.50 12.61 -16.96
CA ASN A 177 27.70 11.17 -16.76
C ASN A 177 26.63 10.62 -15.85
N VAL A 178 25.90 9.60 -16.32
CA VAL A 178 24.84 8.94 -15.54
C VAL A 178 25.50 7.86 -14.69
N ALA A 179 25.49 8.07 -13.37
CA ALA A 179 26.00 7.09 -12.41
C ALA A 179 24.87 6.11 -12.04
N VAL A 180 25.02 4.86 -12.46
CA VAL A 180 24.03 3.79 -12.23
C VAL A 180 24.57 2.84 -11.18
N SER A 181 23.77 2.57 -10.16
CA SER A 181 23.99 1.54 -9.16
C SER A 181 22.82 0.55 -9.20
N GLY A 182 23.07 -0.72 -9.39
CA GLY A 182 22.00 -1.68 -9.56
C GLY A 182 22.45 -3.12 -9.47
N THR A 183 21.52 -4.02 -9.79
CA THR A 183 21.74 -5.46 -9.87
C THR A 183 21.04 -6.01 -11.12
N ALA A 184 21.60 -7.06 -11.68
CA ALA A 184 20.98 -7.82 -12.77
C ALA A 184 21.22 -9.30 -12.52
N LEU A 185 20.16 -10.09 -12.46
CA LEU A 185 20.27 -11.50 -12.11
C LEU A 185 21.12 -12.26 -13.12
N ASN A 186 20.90 -12.00 -14.40
CA ASN A 186 21.67 -12.60 -15.49
C ASN A 186 23.15 -12.11 -15.60
N LEU A 187 23.53 -11.11 -14.81
CA LEU A 187 24.92 -10.63 -14.68
C LEU A 187 25.54 -11.04 -13.33
N GLY A 188 25.02 -12.08 -12.70
CA GLY A 188 25.53 -12.66 -11.46
C GLY A 188 24.81 -12.20 -10.19
N GLY A 189 23.78 -11.38 -10.29
CA GLY A 189 22.92 -10.98 -9.15
C GLY A 189 23.60 -10.16 -8.06
N THR A 190 24.84 -9.73 -8.28
CA THR A 190 25.62 -8.89 -7.35
C THR A 190 25.48 -7.42 -7.67
N ALA A 191 25.83 -6.57 -6.72
CA ALA A 191 25.86 -5.12 -6.92
C ALA A 191 26.80 -4.74 -8.06
N LEU A 192 26.28 -3.97 -9.00
CA LEU A 192 26.97 -3.47 -10.18
C LEU A 192 27.00 -1.94 -10.15
N SER A 193 28.11 -1.37 -10.58
CA SER A 193 28.26 0.06 -10.81
C SER A 193 28.57 0.29 -12.28
N GLN A 194 27.84 1.21 -12.92
CA GLN A 194 27.96 1.55 -14.33
C GLN A 194 28.01 3.05 -14.49
N THR A 195 28.86 3.56 -15.34
CA THR A 195 28.87 4.97 -15.74
C THR A 195 28.54 5.07 -17.23
N ILE A 196 27.47 5.82 -17.55
CA ILE A 196 27.07 6.10 -18.93
C ILE A 196 27.54 7.51 -19.28
N SER A 197 28.44 7.64 -20.25
CA SER A 197 28.93 8.92 -20.72
C SER A 197 28.29 9.28 -22.05
N GLY A 198 28.05 10.57 -22.29
CA GLY A 198 27.48 11.06 -23.54
C GLY A 198 26.00 10.73 -23.71
N ALA A 199 25.30 10.51 -22.62
CA ALA A 199 23.85 10.35 -22.63
C ALA A 199 23.15 11.64 -23.06
N THR A 200 22.11 11.51 -23.87
CA THR A 200 21.34 12.65 -24.44
C THR A 200 19.86 12.43 -24.31
N TYR A 201 19.10 13.50 -24.43
CA TYR A 201 17.65 13.43 -24.49
C TYR A 201 17.07 14.39 -25.53
N THR A 202 15.90 14.07 -26.02
CA THR A 202 15.09 15.00 -26.83
C THR A 202 13.73 15.17 -26.15
N LEU A 203 13.14 16.35 -26.26
CA LEU A 203 11.78 16.62 -25.82
C LEU A 203 11.11 17.55 -26.82
N THR A 204 9.88 17.23 -27.21
CA THR A 204 8.97 18.12 -27.93
C THR A 204 8.38 19.16 -26.97
N GLY A 205 7.65 20.15 -27.49
CA GLY A 205 6.93 21.13 -26.67
C GLY A 205 5.84 20.56 -25.76
N GLU A 206 5.51 19.27 -25.92
CA GLU A 206 4.50 18.58 -25.11
C GLU A 206 5.13 17.70 -24.00
N GLY A 207 6.47 17.65 -23.91
CA GLY A 207 7.17 16.85 -22.91
C GLY A 207 7.42 15.41 -23.31
N ALA A 208 7.11 15.01 -24.54
CA ALA A 208 7.41 13.70 -25.09
C ALA A 208 8.71 13.72 -25.90
N GLY A 209 9.47 12.63 -25.85
CA GLY A 209 10.73 12.54 -26.62
C GLY A 209 11.45 11.22 -26.42
N SER A 210 12.77 11.28 -26.41
CA SER A 210 13.63 10.11 -26.24
C SER A 210 14.76 10.35 -25.24
N LEU A 211 15.14 9.31 -24.54
CA LEU A 211 16.31 9.24 -23.66
C LEU A 211 17.30 8.24 -24.28
N ASN A 212 18.49 8.71 -24.65
CA ASN A 212 19.51 7.87 -25.25
C ASN A 212 20.64 7.62 -24.23
N LEU A 213 20.76 6.37 -23.82
CA LEU A 213 21.76 5.88 -22.85
C LEU A 213 22.86 5.05 -23.51
N GLY A 214 23.11 5.31 -24.79
CA GLY A 214 24.13 4.59 -25.58
C GLY A 214 23.60 3.36 -26.29
N ALA A 215 24.49 2.57 -26.85
CA ALA A 215 24.11 1.35 -27.58
C ALA A 215 23.52 0.30 -26.64
N VAL A 216 22.55 -0.46 -27.13
CA VAL A 216 21.97 -1.59 -26.38
C VAL A 216 23.05 -2.61 -26.05
N SER A 217 23.13 -3.02 -24.79
CA SER A 217 24.14 -3.97 -24.29
C SER A 217 23.53 -4.94 -23.28
N SER A 218 23.73 -6.23 -23.53
CA SER A 218 23.33 -7.29 -22.59
C SER A 218 24.24 -7.38 -21.36
N SER A 219 25.41 -6.78 -21.39
CA SER A 219 26.40 -6.75 -20.29
C SER A 219 26.25 -5.54 -19.38
N GLN A 220 25.29 -4.66 -19.65
CA GLN A 220 24.99 -3.47 -18.85
C GLN A 220 23.63 -3.57 -18.19
N VAL A 221 23.48 -3.00 -17.00
CA VAL A 221 22.20 -2.95 -16.28
C VAL A 221 21.23 -2.06 -17.03
N LEU A 222 21.68 -0.91 -17.51
CA LEU A 222 20.87 0.10 -18.19
C LEU A 222 21.59 0.57 -19.46
N SER A 223 20.90 0.54 -20.61
CA SER A 223 21.42 0.96 -21.90
C SER A 223 20.31 1.15 -22.93
N GLY A 224 20.62 1.69 -24.08
CA GLY A 224 19.70 1.81 -25.22
C GLY A 224 18.99 3.17 -25.30
N SER A 225 18.03 3.24 -26.21
CA SER A 225 17.18 4.43 -26.42
C SER A 225 15.75 4.10 -26.02
N LEU A 226 15.18 4.96 -25.20
CA LEU A 226 13.88 4.78 -24.54
C LEU A 226 12.92 5.92 -24.96
N SER A 227 11.64 5.66 -25.02
CA SER A 227 10.64 6.73 -25.00
C SER A 227 10.72 7.45 -23.66
N PHE A 228 10.69 8.77 -23.70
CA PHE A 228 10.92 9.62 -22.54
C PHE A 228 9.81 10.67 -22.43
N TYR A 229 9.28 10.81 -21.22
CA TYR A 229 8.18 11.73 -20.93
C TYR A 229 8.50 12.54 -19.68
N LEU A 230 8.29 13.85 -19.77
CA LEU A 230 8.50 14.81 -18.69
C LEU A 230 7.18 15.45 -18.30
N SER A 231 6.87 15.51 -17.00
CA SER A 231 5.69 16.22 -16.51
C SER A 231 5.69 17.70 -16.87
N ALA A 232 4.51 18.29 -16.96
CA ALA A 232 4.32 19.70 -17.35
C ALA A 232 5.16 20.70 -16.53
N ASP A 233 5.41 20.38 -15.25
CA ASP A 233 6.21 21.21 -14.32
C ASP A 233 7.71 20.86 -14.29
N GLY A 234 8.13 19.84 -15.07
CA GLY A 234 9.52 19.39 -15.13
C GLY A 234 9.99 18.66 -13.88
N ASN A 235 9.12 18.27 -12.96
CA ASN A 235 9.52 17.67 -11.69
C ASN A 235 9.59 16.14 -11.72
N ILE A 236 8.79 15.50 -12.57
CA ILE A 236 8.72 14.02 -12.67
C ILE A 236 8.93 13.64 -14.13
N PHE A 237 9.68 12.57 -14.35
CA PHE A 237 9.80 11.96 -15.65
C PHE A 237 9.58 10.46 -15.58
N MET A 238 9.21 9.87 -16.70
CA MET A 238 9.20 8.42 -16.88
C MET A 238 9.77 8.05 -18.24
N ALA A 239 10.30 6.84 -18.34
CA ALA A 239 10.82 6.29 -19.58
C ALA A 239 10.60 4.79 -19.65
N GLY A 240 10.61 4.27 -20.87
CA GLY A 240 10.52 2.85 -21.14
C GLY A 240 10.60 2.54 -22.62
N THR A 241 10.85 1.28 -22.93
CA THR A 241 10.89 0.78 -24.31
C THR A 241 9.45 0.51 -24.78
N PRO A 242 9.01 1.05 -25.92
CA PRO A 242 7.71 0.68 -26.49
C PRO A 242 7.63 -0.83 -26.71
N GLY A 243 6.62 -1.48 -26.10
CA GLY A 243 6.45 -2.93 -26.13
C GLY A 243 7.46 -3.72 -25.31
N GLY A 244 8.31 -3.04 -24.52
CA GLY A 244 9.26 -3.68 -23.59
C GLY A 244 8.69 -3.78 -22.18
N ASP A 245 9.35 -4.60 -21.36
CA ASP A 245 8.94 -4.90 -19.97
C ASP A 245 9.86 -4.16 -18.99
N ASP A 246 10.02 -2.85 -19.23
CA ASP A 246 10.91 -1.96 -18.48
C ASP A 246 10.18 -0.69 -18.05
N LEU A 247 10.53 -0.18 -16.89
CA LEU A 247 10.02 1.09 -16.35
C LEU A 247 11.15 1.87 -15.69
N ILE A 248 11.28 3.12 -16.08
CA ILE A 248 12.04 4.14 -15.35
C ILE A 248 11.06 5.18 -14.82
N VAL A 249 11.18 5.51 -13.55
CA VAL A 249 10.55 6.69 -12.97
C VAL A 249 11.62 7.51 -12.26
N GLY A 250 11.63 8.80 -12.53
CA GLY A 250 12.56 9.72 -11.89
C GLY A 250 11.89 11.05 -11.53
N ALA A 251 12.52 11.74 -10.62
CA ALA A 251 12.06 13.07 -10.22
C ALA A 251 13.25 14.00 -9.94
N ARG A 252 12.96 15.30 -9.93
CA ARG A 252 13.95 16.33 -9.59
C ARG A 252 14.57 15.99 -8.24
N ALA A 253 15.90 15.88 -8.21
CA ALA A 253 16.63 15.51 -7.02
C ALA A 253 16.37 16.52 -5.88
N PHE A 254 16.45 16.04 -4.66
CA PHE A 254 16.32 16.88 -3.47
C PHE A 254 17.41 17.96 -3.48
N SER A 255 17.07 19.19 -3.13
CA SER A 255 18.02 20.29 -3.01
C SER A 255 18.24 20.64 -1.54
N GLY A 256 19.51 20.84 -1.16
CA GLY A 256 19.91 21.22 0.21
C GLY A 256 20.17 20.01 1.11
N THR A 257 20.27 20.25 2.43
CA THR A 257 20.51 19.21 3.42
C THR A 257 19.19 18.55 3.81
N ALA A 258 19.06 17.28 3.53
CA ALA A 258 17.91 16.49 3.93
C ALA A 258 17.99 16.07 5.40
N SER A 259 16.82 15.93 6.03
CA SER A 259 16.66 15.44 7.39
C SER A 259 15.40 14.58 7.49
N ASN A 260 15.18 13.92 8.61
CA ASN A 260 13.96 13.15 8.84
C ASN A 260 12.69 13.98 8.61
N SER A 261 12.70 15.27 8.97
CA SER A 261 11.54 16.16 8.77
C SER A 261 11.13 16.36 7.31
N ASN A 262 11.98 16.02 6.36
CA ASN A 262 11.66 16.05 4.91
C ASN A 262 10.88 14.81 4.46
N TRP A 263 10.89 13.74 5.24
CA TRP A 263 10.08 12.56 5.03
C TRP A 263 8.94 12.52 6.07
N ASN A 264 7.96 13.40 5.85
CA ASN A 264 6.85 13.65 6.75
C ASN A 264 5.56 13.87 5.95
N ASN A 265 5.07 12.82 5.33
CA ASN A 265 3.84 12.81 4.52
C ASN A 265 3.21 11.42 4.56
N VAL A 266 1.93 11.35 4.21
CA VAL A 266 1.34 10.14 3.71
C VAL A 266 1.61 10.07 2.21
N TYR A 267 2.06 8.92 1.73
CA TYR A 267 2.34 8.66 0.32
C TYR A 267 1.43 7.56 -0.18
N PHE A 268 0.82 7.74 -1.35
CA PHE A 268 0.28 6.61 -2.10
C PHE A 268 1.41 5.93 -2.84
N THR A 269 1.40 4.59 -2.83
CA THR A 269 2.46 3.76 -3.37
C THR A 269 1.93 2.75 -4.37
N GLY A 270 2.79 2.39 -5.32
CA GLY A 270 2.58 1.25 -6.21
C GLY A 270 3.92 0.69 -6.63
N GLY A 271 3.99 -0.61 -6.81
CA GLY A 271 5.24 -1.27 -7.11
C GLY A 271 5.10 -2.60 -7.80
N LEU A 272 6.21 -3.03 -8.39
CA LEU A 272 6.40 -4.33 -8.99
C LEU A 272 7.74 -4.87 -8.52
N GLU A 273 7.77 -6.14 -8.08
CA GLU A 273 8.97 -6.73 -7.52
C GLU A 273 9.10 -8.22 -7.77
N ASP A 274 10.35 -8.70 -7.79
CA ASP A 274 10.70 -10.11 -7.77
C ASP A 274 11.68 -10.38 -6.63
N LEU A 275 11.25 -11.19 -5.67
CA LEU A 275 12.10 -11.67 -4.60
C LEU A 275 12.78 -12.98 -5.02
N VAL A 276 14.09 -12.91 -5.15
CA VAL A 276 14.96 -14.03 -5.55
C VAL A 276 15.60 -14.64 -4.32
N SER A 277 15.39 -15.93 -4.09
CA SER A 277 15.92 -16.60 -2.90
C SER A 277 16.24 -18.07 -3.16
N GLY A 278 16.99 -18.67 -2.22
CA GLY A 278 17.17 -20.13 -2.13
C GLY A 278 18.22 -20.74 -3.07
N THR A 279 18.41 -22.05 -2.89
CA THR A 279 19.21 -22.92 -3.77
C THR A 279 18.46 -24.26 -3.88
N PRO A 280 17.85 -24.60 -5.03
CA PRO A 280 17.86 -23.84 -6.27
C PRO A 280 17.19 -22.46 -6.15
N VAL A 281 17.51 -21.54 -7.06
CA VAL A 281 16.94 -20.21 -7.10
C VAL A 281 15.44 -20.28 -7.30
N THR A 282 14.69 -19.56 -6.46
CA THR A 282 13.24 -19.37 -6.55
C THR A 282 12.92 -17.90 -6.72
N HIS A 283 11.82 -17.62 -7.36
CA HIS A 283 11.32 -16.29 -7.64
C HIS A 283 9.93 -16.10 -7.01
N SER A 284 9.69 -14.94 -6.42
CA SER A 284 8.35 -14.49 -6.04
C SER A 284 8.11 -13.15 -6.70
N LEU A 285 7.34 -13.18 -7.78
CA LEU A 285 6.97 -11.96 -8.50
C LEU A 285 5.67 -11.44 -7.91
N ASP A 286 5.67 -10.18 -7.51
CA ASP A 286 4.56 -9.54 -6.82
C ASP A 286 4.28 -8.15 -7.42
N ALA A 287 3.00 -7.82 -7.49
CA ALA A 287 2.51 -6.46 -7.72
C ALA A 287 1.81 -5.96 -6.45
N PHE A 288 1.86 -4.67 -6.17
CA PHE A 288 1.24 -4.12 -4.98
C PHE A 288 0.91 -2.63 -5.11
N TYR A 289 -0.13 -2.22 -4.38
CA TYR A 289 -0.40 -0.82 -4.09
C TYR A 289 -0.57 -0.61 -2.59
N GLY A 290 -0.43 0.62 -2.14
CA GLY A 290 -0.57 0.90 -0.72
C GLY A 290 -0.45 2.36 -0.36
N SER A 291 -0.16 2.58 0.92
CA SER A 291 0.21 3.89 1.43
C SER A 291 1.22 3.80 2.57
N TRP A 292 2.08 4.80 2.65
CA TRP A 292 3.10 4.92 3.69
C TRP A 292 2.92 6.23 4.42
N ASN A 293 2.82 6.18 5.75
CA ASN A 293 2.74 7.34 6.62
C ASN A 293 4.08 7.56 7.33
N ALA A 294 4.90 8.42 6.78
CA ALA A 294 6.18 8.82 7.37
C ALA A 294 5.97 10.00 8.32
N ASN A 295 6.50 9.90 9.55
CA ASN A 295 6.20 10.84 10.64
C ASN A 295 7.19 12.00 10.79
N GLY A 296 8.19 12.12 9.92
CA GLY A 296 9.23 13.15 10.02
C GLY A 296 10.23 12.95 11.17
N GLN A 297 10.17 11.83 11.88
CA GLN A 297 11.04 11.51 13.02
C GLN A 297 11.91 10.26 12.79
N GLY A 298 11.87 9.70 11.58
CA GLY A 298 12.65 8.52 11.19
C GLY A 298 11.88 7.22 11.32
N THR A 299 10.55 7.28 11.39
CA THR A 299 9.68 6.10 11.31
C THR A 299 8.56 6.32 10.32
N SER A 300 8.07 5.24 9.75
CA SER A 300 6.82 5.22 8.98
C SER A 300 6.01 3.97 9.32
N ILE A 301 4.71 4.07 9.16
CA ILE A 301 3.78 2.94 9.15
C ILE A 301 3.31 2.80 7.72
N SER A 302 3.38 1.61 7.17
CA SER A 302 2.97 1.32 5.81
C SER A 302 1.91 0.24 5.79
N HIS A 303 1.01 0.36 4.83
CA HIS A 303 0.10 -0.68 4.43
C HIS A 303 0.26 -0.91 2.93
N GLU A 304 0.36 -2.17 2.52
CA GLU A 304 0.46 -2.56 1.12
C GLU A 304 -0.39 -3.80 0.87
N ARG A 305 -1.17 -3.74 -0.19
CA ARG A 305 -1.94 -4.88 -0.70
C ARG A 305 -1.16 -5.53 -1.82
N TYR A 306 -0.83 -6.79 -1.63
CA TYR A 306 -0.01 -7.58 -2.54
C TYR A 306 -0.81 -8.60 -3.30
N GLN A 307 -0.40 -8.81 -4.56
CA GLN A 307 -0.70 -10.01 -5.30
C GLN A 307 0.58 -10.73 -5.69
N SER A 308 0.72 -11.97 -5.24
CA SER A 308 1.74 -12.87 -5.73
C SER A 308 1.32 -13.45 -7.09
N LEU A 309 2.19 -13.28 -8.09
CA LEU A 309 2.02 -13.81 -9.44
C LEU A 309 2.65 -15.21 -9.63
N ALA A 310 3.28 -15.75 -8.56
CA ALA A 310 3.76 -17.12 -8.52
C ALA A 310 2.61 -18.15 -8.60
N PRO A 311 2.88 -19.48 -8.83
CA PRO A 311 1.86 -20.48 -9.13
C PRO A 311 0.67 -20.55 -8.17
N PHE A 312 0.82 -19.97 -6.97
CA PHE A 312 -0.25 -19.87 -5.95
C PHE A 312 -0.60 -18.39 -5.77
N GLN A 313 -1.46 -17.89 -6.62
CA GLN A 313 -1.95 -16.51 -6.53
C GLN A 313 -2.63 -16.29 -5.18
N GLN A 314 -2.07 -15.41 -4.35
CA GLN A 314 -2.63 -14.97 -3.08
C GLN A 314 -2.70 -13.46 -3.07
N VAL A 315 -3.87 -12.92 -2.68
CA VAL A 315 -4.05 -11.52 -2.34
C VAL A 315 -3.98 -11.41 -0.83
N GLN A 316 -3.13 -10.54 -0.31
CA GLN A 316 -2.96 -10.31 1.13
C GLN A 316 -2.71 -8.84 1.41
N ASP A 317 -3.25 -8.38 2.55
CA ASP A 317 -2.93 -7.07 3.10
C ASP A 317 -1.79 -7.17 4.10
N TYR A 318 -0.83 -6.28 4.00
CA TYR A 318 0.31 -6.21 4.90
C TYR A 318 0.41 -4.84 5.54
N THR A 319 0.47 -4.80 6.86
CA THR A 319 0.78 -3.61 7.63
C THR A 319 2.09 -3.80 8.35
N PHE A 320 3.03 -2.87 8.18
CA PHE A 320 4.32 -2.91 8.84
C PHE A 320 4.83 -1.49 9.13
N ASP A 321 5.66 -1.35 10.15
CA ASP A 321 6.42 -0.14 10.36
C ASP A 321 7.73 -0.21 9.57
N SER A 322 8.14 0.89 8.99
CA SER A 322 9.47 1.04 8.41
C SER A 322 10.26 2.01 9.26
N LEU A 323 11.18 1.49 10.04
CA LEU A 323 12.18 2.31 10.72
C LEU A 323 13.17 2.80 9.67
N ALA A 324 13.19 4.10 9.43
CA ALA A 324 14.07 4.67 8.44
C ALA A 324 14.53 6.05 8.87
N THR A 325 15.78 6.38 8.54
CA THR A 325 16.38 7.67 8.85
C THR A 325 16.87 8.32 7.56
N VAL A 326 16.52 9.57 7.34
CA VAL A 326 17.03 10.34 6.21
C VAL A 326 18.53 10.59 6.41
N GLN A 327 19.34 10.16 5.44
CA GLN A 327 20.79 10.32 5.44
C GLN A 327 21.23 11.14 4.23
N GLY A 328 22.18 12.07 4.46
CA GLY A 328 22.84 12.81 3.39
C GLY A 328 21.89 13.43 2.37
N ASN A 329 22.13 13.20 1.09
CA ASN A 329 21.41 13.79 -0.04
C ASN A 329 20.00 13.18 -0.25
N ALA A 330 19.16 13.20 0.76
CA ALA A 330 17.77 12.72 0.71
C ALA A 330 17.60 11.20 0.48
N THR A 331 18.59 10.42 0.83
CA THR A 331 18.45 8.96 0.89
C THR A 331 17.83 8.57 2.22
N VAL A 332 16.79 7.77 2.21
CA VAL A 332 16.22 7.12 3.37
C VAL A 332 16.96 5.80 3.57
N ALA A 333 17.53 5.60 4.75
CA ALA A 333 18.14 4.32 5.12
C ALA A 333 17.16 3.56 6.00
N PRO A 334 16.37 2.63 5.44
CA PRO A 334 15.53 1.76 6.23
C PRO A 334 16.41 0.83 7.08
N GLN A 335 15.98 0.55 8.28
CA GLN A 335 16.63 -0.50 9.10
C GLN A 335 16.28 -1.89 8.59
N ASP A 336 15.22 -1.97 7.82
CA ASP A 336 14.92 -3.03 6.91
C ASP A 336 15.73 -2.83 5.62
N ILE A 337 16.61 -3.77 5.33
CA ILE A 337 17.53 -3.72 4.19
C ILE A 337 16.89 -4.08 2.84
N THR A 338 15.58 -4.18 2.76
CA THR A 338 14.85 -4.62 1.58
C THR A 338 14.86 -3.56 0.47
N TYR A 339 14.81 -2.26 0.83
CA TYR A 339 14.78 -1.17 -0.13
C TYR A 339 15.90 -0.15 0.07
N ASN A 340 16.35 0.41 -1.05
CA ASN A 340 17.09 1.66 -1.10
C ASN A 340 16.12 2.77 -1.51
N ILE A 341 15.79 3.68 -0.61
CA ILE A 341 14.80 4.72 -0.82
C ILE A 341 15.50 6.05 -1.09
N THR A 342 15.14 6.71 -2.17
CA THR A 342 15.59 8.06 -2.53
C THR A 342 14.44 9.04 -2.48
N LEU A 343 14.56 10.11 -1.68
CA LEU A 343 13.62 11.22 -1.69
C LEU A 343 13.91 12.17 -2.84
N ALA A 344 12.86 12.68 -3.48
CA ALA A 344 12.93 13.63 -4.59
C ALA A 344 11.80 14.67 -4.49
N ALA A 345 11.80 15.65 -5.36
CA ALA A 345 10.80 16.71 -5.43
C ALA A 345 10.50 17.36 -4.06
N GLY A 346 11.55 17.66 -3.29
CA GLY A 346 11.41 18.27 -1.97
C GLY A 346 10.79 17.36 -0.91
N GLY A 347 10.93 16.04 -1.04
CA GLY A 347 10.33 15.03 -0.14
C GLY A 347 8.90 14.63 -0.52
N LYS A 348 8.40 15.09 -1.66
CA LYS A 348 7.04 14.74 -2.13
C LYS A 348 6.99 13.49 -3.01
N VAL A 349 8.13 13.03 -3.49
CA VAL A 349 8.29 11.78 -4.22
C VAL A 349 9.35 10.96 -3.48
N PHE A 350 9.11 9.68 -3.33
CA PHE A 350 10.18 8.74 -3.07
C PHE A 350 10.20 7.64 -4.14
N ILE A 351 11.40 7.17 -4.43
CA ILE A 351 11.64 6.09 -5.38
C ILE A 351 12.45 5.06 -4.62
N ALA A 352 11.96 3.83 -4.59
CA ALA A 352 12.63 2.74 -3.91
C ALA A 352 13.01 1.64 -4.90
N THR A 353 14.22 1.15 -4.77
CA THR A 353 14.73 -0.02 -5.48
C THR A 353 15.12 -1.08 -4.46
N GLY A 354 14.99 -2.34 -4.82
CA GLY A 354 15.33 -3.45 -3.93
C GLY A 354 16.83 -3.58 -3.67
N ASN A 355 17.16 -4.42 -2.69
CA ASN A 355 18.52 -4.89 -2.42
C ASN A 355 18.50 -6.36 -2.00
N GLN A 356 19.68 -6.98 -1.85
CA GLN A 356 19.83 -8.34 -1.29
C GLN A 356 18.92 -9.43 -1.90
N GLY A 357 18.78 -9.44 -3.23
CA GLY A 357 17.97 -10.42 -3.95
C GLY A 357 16.52 -9.96 -4.20
N LEU A 358 16.12 -8.80 -3.69
CA LEU A 358 14.88 -8.15 -4.10
C LEU A 358 15.14 -7.26 -5.31
N TYR A 359 14.46 -7.52 -6.41
CA TYR A 359 14.44 -6.70 -7.63
C TYR A 359 13.11 -5.96 -7.65
N SER A 360 13.12 -4.66 -7.39
CA SER A 360 11.89 -3.90 -7.19
C SER A 360 12.01 -2.48 -7.73
N LEU A 361 10.88 -1.96 -8.17
CA LEU A 361 10.64 -0.53 -8.29
C LEU A 361 9.34 -0.19 -7.57
N LEU A 362 9.46 0.57 -6.50
CA LEU A 362 8.35 1.13 -5.73
C LEU A 362 8.37 2.65 -5.87
N ILE A 363 7.23 3.22 -6.22
CA ILE A 363 7.03 4.66 -6.36
C ILE A 363 6.07 5.12 -5.27
N GLY A 364 6.45 6.19 -4.57
CA GLY A 364 5.59 6.85 -3.58
C GLY A 364 5.38 8.32 -3.93
N PHE A 365 4.12 8.73 -4.05
CA PHE A 365 3.71 10.11 -4.23
C PHE A 365 3.03 10.63 -2.96
N ALA A 366 3.53 11.74 -2.40
CA ALA A 366 2.88 12.39 -1.27
C ALA A 366 1.43 12.75 -1.62
N THR A 367 0.50 12.46 -0.72
CA THR A 367 -0.93 12.73 -0.90
C THR A 367 -1.21 14.22 -1.00
N PRO A 368 -2.36 14.63 -1.56
CA PRO A 368 -2.84 16.00 -1.44
C PRO A 368 -2.96 16.46 0.02
N SER A 369 -2.81 17.75 0.25
CA SER A 369 -3.09 18.34 1.56
C SER A 369 -4.58 18.58 1.70
N TYR A 370 -5.16 18.16 2.80
CA TYR A 370 -6.58 18.29 3.07
C TYR A 370 -6.85 19.28 4.20
N SER A 371 -7.89 20.09 4.04
CA SER A 371 -8.37 21.01 5.08
C SER A 371 -9.87 21.23 4.91
N GLY A 372 -10.55 21.54 5.99
CA GLY A 372 -11.97 21.83 5.99
C GLY A 372 -12.38 22.70 7.17
N THR A 373 -13.61 23.17 7.15
CA THR A 373 -14.21 24.01 8.20
C THR A 373 -15.45 23.34 8.79
N GLY A 374 -15.82 23.72 10.00
CA GLY A 374 -16.95 23.12 10.70
C GLY A 374 -16.67 21.72 11.20
N VAL A 375 -17.64 20.82 11.03
CA VAL A 375 -17.44 19.39 11.29
C VAL A 375 -16.71 18.81 10.10
N TYR A 376 -15.45 18.46 10.29
CA TYR A 376 -14.58 18.01 9.21
C TYR A 376 -13.85 16.73 9.60
N LEU A 377 -14.08 15.65 8.87
CA LEU A 377 -13.34 14.41 8.97
C LEU A 377 -12.13 14.48 8.02
N ASN A 378 -10.92 14.31 8.56
CA ASN A 378 -9.73 14.29 7.71
C ASN A 378 -9.83 13.12 6.71
N PRO A 379 -9.72 13.36 5.40
CA PRO A 379 -9.82 12.31 4.38
C PRO A 379 -8.82 11.15 4.55
N LEU A 380 -7.67 11.38 5.22
CA LEU A 380 -6.69 10.36 5.58
C LEU A 380 -6.78 9.93 7.05
N GLY A 381 -7.81 10.34 7.77
CA GLY A 381 -7.88 10.24 9.21
C GLY A 381 -8.77 9.13 9.75
N VAL A 382 -9.20 8.16 8.95
CA VAL A 382 -9.87 6.95 9.41
C VAL A 382 -8.84 5.83 9.42
N VAL A 383 -8.43 5.39 10.61
CA VAL A 383 -7.28 4.48 10.79
C VAL A 383 -7.59 3.41 11.86
N ASN A 384 -6.92 2.28 11.79
CA ASN A 384 -6.94 1.27 12.85
C ASN A 384 -6.45 1.89 14.17
N ALA A 385 -7.18 1.70 15.27
CA ALA A 385 -6.86 2.35 16.55
C ALA A 385 -5.60 1.81 17.22
N ALA A 386 -5.14 0.63 16.85
CA ALA A 386 -3.98 0.00 17.47
C ALA A 386 -2.66 0.43 16.82
N ASN A 387 -2.59 0.43 15.49
CA ASN A 387 -1.35 0.66 14.75
C ASN A 387 -1.32 1.94 13.90
N TYR A 388 -2.47 2.64 13.78
CA TYR A 388 -2.58 3.83 12.92
C TYR A 388 -2.17 3.59 11.46
N ALA A 389 -2.40 2.37 10.96
CA ALA A 389 -2.12 2.04 9.57
C ALA A 389 -2.79 3.03 8.62
N PRO A 390 -2.09 3.48 7.54
CA PRO A 390 -2.55 4.56 6.69
C PRO A 390 -3.75 4.16 5.81
N ILE A 391 -4.31 5.14 5.11
CA ILE A 391 -5.63 5.11 4.45
C ILE A 391 -5.91 3.92 3.53
N THR A 392 -4.92 3.25 2.99
CA THR A 392 -5.14 2.03 2.19
C THR A 392 -5.40 0.80 3.04
N ASN A 393 -5.11 0.85 4.36
CA ASN A 393 -5.48 -0.22 5.27
C ASN A 393 -7.00 -0.29 5.37
N PRO A 394 -7.61 -1.46 5.11
CA PRO A 394 -9.06 -1.62 5.20
C PRO A 394 -9.54 -1.51 6.65
N ILE A 395 -10.83 -1.27 6.83
CA ILE A 395 -11.52 -1.50 8.10
C ILE A 395 -12.18 -2.88 8.10
N ALA A 396 -12.27 -3.51 9.28
CA ALA A 396 -12.84 -4.85 9.44
C ALA A 396 -14.00 -4.89 10.43
N PRO A 397 -14.93 -5.88 10.34
CA PRO A 397 -16.03 -6.04 11.28
C PRO A 397 -15.55 -6.09 12.74
N GLY A 398 -16.18 -5.30 13.60
CA GLY A 398 -15.85 -5.27 15.03
C GLY A 398 -14.54 -4.56 15.40
N GLU A 399 -13.78 -4.08 14.43
CA GLU A 399 -12.51 -3.36 14.63
C GLU A 399 -12.73 -2.06 15.42
N ILE A 400 -11.78 -1.70 16.27
CA ILE A 400 -11.70 -0.38 16.88
C ILE A 400 -10.93 0.55 15.94
N ILE A 401 -11.60 1.59 15.46
CA ILE A 401 -11.01 2.61 14.58
C ILE A 401 -10.89 3.95 15.30
N THR A 402 -9.91 4.73 14.86
CA THR A 402 -9.75 6.12 15.25
C THR A 402 -10.05 7.03 14.06
N LEU A 403 -10.84 8.08 14.31
CA LEU A 403 -11.16 9.11 13.34
C LEU A 403 -10.50 10.42 13.77
N PHE A 404 -9.72 11.03 12.89
CA PHE A 404 -9.11 12.34 13.10
C PHE A 404 -9.78 13.41 12.26
N GLY A 405 -9.88 14.63 12.81
CA GLY A 405 -10.51 15.74 12.09
C GLY A 405 -10.53 17.03 12.90
N SER A 406 -11.45 17.90 12.59
CA SER A 406 -11.71 19.13 13.35
C SER A 406 -13.19 19.36 13.55
N GLY A 407 -13.55 19.95 14.69
CA GLY A 407 -14.97 20.19 15.03
C GLY A 407 -15.82 18.92 15.16
N LEU A 408 -15.20 17.74 15.33
CA LEU A 408 -15.86 16.45 15.38
C LEU A 408 -16.82 16.34 16.57
N ALA A 409 -16.53 17.03 17.69
CA ALA A 409 -17.39 17.13 18.86
C ALA A 409 -17.32 18.52 19.48
N GLY A 410 -18.33 18.86 20.29
CA GLY A 410 -18.35 20.11 21.05
C GLY A 410 -17.44 20.12 22.29
N GLY A 411 -16.95 18.96 22.71
CA GLY A 411 -16.08 18.76 23.86
C GLY A 411 -15.67 17.31 24.01
N THR A 412 -14.96 16.97 25.08
CA THR A 412 -14.56 15.58 25.37
C THR A 412 -15.65 14.86 26.15
N THR A 413 -16.08 13.70 25.66
CA THR A 413 -17.02 12.81 26.34
C THR A 413 -16.58 11.36 26.15
N ASN A 414 -16.55 10.57 27.23
CA ASN A 414 -16.24 9.16 27.23
C ASN A 414 -17.50 8.33 27.48
N ALA A 415 -17.60 7.16 26.87
CA ALA A 415 -18.61 6.17 27.25
C ALA A 415 -18.36 5.67 28.67
N THR A 416 -19.43 5.51 29.46
CA THR A 416 -19.36 5.11 30.87
C THR A 416 -20.02 3.78 31.16
N SER A 417 -20.60 3.15 30.14
CA SER A 417 -21.31 1.87 30.28
C SER A 417 -21.21 1.05 29.00
N LEU A 418 -21.46 -0.25 29.14
CA LEU A 418 -21.67 -1.17 28.03
C LEU A 418 -23.16 -1.59 28.00
N PRO A 419 -23.77 -1.78 26.84
CA PRO A 419 -23.18 -1.57 25.50
C PRO A 419 -22.75 -0.13 25.27
N LEU A 420 -21.68 0.05 24.45
CA LEU A 420 -21.25 1.38 24.02
C LEU A 420 -22.40 2.12 23.30
N PRO A 421 -22.61 3.41 23.58
CA PRO A 421 -23.65 4.18 22.90
C PRO A 421 -23.28 4.46 21.44
N THR A 422 -24.26 4.51 20.55
CA THR A 422 -24.12 4.99 19.16
C THR A 422 -24.29 6.50 19.02
N THR A 423 -24.63 7.20 20.13
CA THR A 423 -24.65 8.66 20.22
C THR A 423 -23.98 9.06 21.53
N LEU A 424 -22.92 9.86 21.46
CA LEU A 424 -22.12 10.26 22.60
C LEU A 424 -21.81 11.76 22.53
N GLY A 425 -22.21 12.54 23.54
CA GLY A 425 -21.99 14.01 23.52
C GLY A 425 -22.61 14.73 22.31
N GLY A 426 -23.72 14.22 21.76
CA GLY A 426 -24.35 14.73 20.54
C GLY A 426 -23.70 14.30 19.24
N VAL A 427 -22.69 13.41 19.32
CA VAL A 427 -21.93 12.91 18.14
C VAL A 427 -22.40 11.50 17.76
N GLN A 428 -22.48 11.25 16.46
CA GLN A 428 -22.65 9.93 15.85
C GLN A 428 -21.59 9.72 14.77
N VAL A 429 -21.12 8.50 14.60
CA VAL A 429 -20.30 8.06 13.46
C VAL A 429 -21.15 7.10 12.64
N MET A 430 -21.33 7.41 11.37
CA MET A 430 -22.07 6.58 10.44
C MET A 430 -21.10 5.87 9.49
N ILE A 431 -21.19 4.54 9.41
CA ILE A 431 -20.41 3.70 8.49
C ILE A 431 -21.41 2.98 7.59
N ASN A 432 -21.42 3.29 6.29
CA ASN A 432 -22.45 2.83 5.33
C ASN A 432 -23.89 3.09 5.83
N GLY A 433 -24.10 4.21 6.54
CA GLY A 433 -25.42 4.55 7.10
C GLY A 433 -25.76 3.84 8.40
N GLN A 434 -24.91 2.98 8.93
CA GLN A 434 -25.07 2.34 10.25
C GLN A 434 -24.34 3.15 11.33
N ALA A 435 -24.98 3.31 12.48
CA ALA A 435 -24.42 4.07 13.59
C ALA A 435 -23.43 3.20 14.39
N ALA A 436 -22.17 3.58 14.39
CA ALA A 436 -21.08 2.90 15.07
C ALA A 436 -21.11 3.14 16.60
N PRO A 437 -20.84 2.14 17.44
CA PRO A 437 -20.61 2.31 18.88
C PRO A 437 -19.38 3.19 19.16
N LEU A 438 -19.48 4.09 20.15
CA LEU A 438 -18.49 5.10 20.45
C LEU A 438 -17.83 4.87 21.80
N PHE A 439 -16.49 4.84 21.84
CA PHE A 439 -15.72 4.79 23.08
C PHE A 439 -15.53 6.18 23.69
N TYR A 440 -15.12 7.14 22.86
CA TYR A 440 -14.99 8.54 23.25
C TYR A 440 -15.09 9.45 22.02
N VAL A 441 -15.40 10.71 22.30
CA VAL A 441 -15.42 11.80 21.32
C VAL A 441 -14.68 13.01 21.87
N THR A 442 -13.91 13.66 21.01
CA THR A 442 -13.24 14.94 21.26
C THR A 442 -13.39 15.85 20.03
N PRO A 443 -13.07 17.14 20.11
CA PRO A 443 -13.12 18.01 18.95
C PRO A 443 -12.21 17.59 17.78
N GLY A 444 -11.14 16.85 18.06
CA GLY A 444 -10.13 16.43 17.07
C GLY A 444 -10.05 14.93 16.80
N GLN A 445 -10.67 14.10 17.65
CA GLN A 445 -10.54 12.64 17.59
C GLN A 445 -11.76 11.92 18.12
N ILE A 446 -12.14 10.83 17.47
CA ILE A 446 -13.18 9.90 17.91
C ILE A 446 -12.62 8.48 17.87
N ALA A 447 -12.95 7.65 18.87
CA ALA A 447 -12.76 6.20 18.79
C ALA A 447 -14.13 5.51 18.67
N ALA A 448 -14.27 4.65 17.67
CA ALA A 448 -15.50 3.95 17.34
C ALA A 448 -15.23 2.47 17.04
N GLN A 449 -16.26 1.62 17.24
CA GLN A 449 -16.23 0.24 16.78
C GLN A 449 -16.91 0.14 15.41
N VAL A 450 -16.29 -0.52 14.46
CA VAL A 450 -16.90 -0.84 13.16
C VAL A 450 -18.06 -1.81 13.38
N PRO A 451 -19.29 -1.53 12.90
CA PRO A 451 -20.41 -2.47 13.01
C PRO A 451 -20.09 -3.82 12.34
N GLN A 452 -20.61 -4.91 12.92
CA GLN A 452 -20.35 -6.28 12.46
C GLN A 452 -20.87 -6.56 11.04
N GLU A 453 -21.84 -5.78 10.58
CA GLU A 453 -22.42 -5.88 9.23
C GLU A 453 -21.54 -5.27 8.13
N ILE A 454 -20.50 -4.53 8.50
CA ILE A 454 -19.54 -3.96 7.53
C ILE A 454 -18.56 -5.06 7.12
N THR A 455 -18.97 -5.85 6.15
CA THR A 455 -18.20 -6.99 5.63
C THR A 455 -17.96 -6.83 4.13
N PRO A 456 -16.81 -7.22 3.58
CA PRO A 456 -16.59 -7.22 2.14
C PRO A 456 -17.42 -8.33 1.47
N LEU A 457 -18.09 -8.00 0.36
CA LEU A 457 -18.85 -8.96 -0.45
C LEU A 457 -18.00 -9.57 -1.57
N ASN A 458 -17.06 -8.80 -2.10
CA ASN A 458 -16.06 -9.20 -3.10
C ASN A 458 -14.70 -8.61 -2.69
N ASN A 459 -13.63 -9.01 -3.29
CA ASN A 459 -12.25 -8.75 -2.84
C ASN A 459 -11.87 -7.29 -2.56
N VAL A 460 -12.58 -6.32 -3.12
CA VAL A 460 -12.40 -4.89 -2.80
C VAL A 460 -13.77 -4.24 -2.65
N GLU A 461 -14.14 -3.93 -1.42
CA GLU A 461 -15.34 -3.14 -1.13
C GLU A 461 -14.98 -1.86 -0.39
N TYR A 462 -15.90 -0.93 -0.43
CA TYR A 462 -15.74 0.39 0.15
C TYR A 462 -16.80 0.62 1.23
N ALA A 463 -16.40 1.25 2.31
CA ALA A 463 -17.32 1.83 3.28
C ALA A 463 -17.19 3.34 3.28
N THR A 464 -18.32 4.03 3.44
CA THR A 464 -18.39 5.48 3.61
C THR A 464 -18.50 5.81 5.07
N VAL A 465 -17.56 6.59 5.60
CA VAL A 465 -17.53 7.06 7.00
C VAL A 465 -17.89 8.53 7.06
N GLN A 466 -18.84 8.90 7.93
CA GLN A 466 -19.29 10.27 8.14
C GLN A 466 -19.55 10.54 9.62
N VAL A 467 -19.18 11.73 10.09
CA VAL A 467 -19.43 12.19 11.46
C VAL A 467 -20.61 13.17 11.47
N LEU A 468 -21.52 12.99 12.42
CA LEU A 468 -22.58 13.94 12.74
C LEU A 468 -22.29 14.52 14.12
N ASN A 469 -22.24 15.85 14.24
CA ASN A 469 -22.10 16.55 15.52
C ASN A 469 -23.32 17.47 15.70
N ASN A 470 -24.23 17.13 16.62
CA ASN A 470 -25.48 17.84 16.85
C ASN A 470 -26.28 18.09 15.54
N GLY A 471 -26.30 17.10 14.65
CA GLY A 471 -26.98 17.15 13.36
C GLY A 471 -26.19 17.80 12.22
N ALA A 472 -25.08 18.50 12.48
CA ALA A 472 -24.18 18.97 11.47
C ALA A 472 -23.33 17.80 10.94
N LYS A 473 -23.25 17.65 9.61
CA LYS A 473 -22.54 16.54 8.95
C LYS A 473 -21.14 16.96 8.56
N SER A 474 -20.18 16.04 8.70
CA SER A 474 -18.87 16.17 8.07
C SER A 474 -18.95 15.86 6.56
N ASN A 475 -17.82 16.09 5.85
CA ASN A 475 -17.57 15.37 4.61
C ASN A 475 -17.63 13.85 4.83
N ALA A 476 -17.94 13.10 3.77
CA ALA A 476 -17.84 11.66 3.73
C ALA A 476 -16.41 11.26 3.36
N VAL A 477 -15.91 10.20 3.96
CA VAL A 477 -14.61 9.59 3.65
C VAL A 477 -14.83 8.14 3.28
N THR A 478 -14.34 7.74 2.11
CA THR A 478 -14.40 6.36 1.64
C THR A 478 -13.14 5.61 2.06
N VAL A 479 -13.30 4.42 2.61
CA VAL A 479 -12.23 3.52 3.04
C VAL A 479 -12.46 2.13 2.46
N TYR A 480 -11.40 1.34 2.32
CA TYR A 480 -11.53 -0.08 1.96
C TYR A 480 -12.09 -0.89 3.13
N THR A 481 -12.70 -2.04 2.82
CA THR A 481 -13.13 -3.02 3.81
C THR A 481 -12.46 -4.38 3.58
N ASN A 482 -12.22 -5.14 4.64
CA ASN A 482 -11.73 -6.52 4.56
C ASN A 482 -12.37 -7.36 5.68
N TYR A 483 -12.20 -8.68 5.66
CA TYR A 483 -12.66 -9.57 6.74
C TYR A 483 -11.84 -9.38 7.99
N THR A 484 -10.54 -9.12 7.85
CA THR A 484 -9.63 -8.77 8.95
C THR A 484 -8.75 -7.57 8.58
N ALA A 485 -8.34 -6.81 9.58
CA ALA A 485 -7.39 -5.71 9.49
C ALA A 485 -6.62 -5.64 10.83
N PRO A 486 -5.71 -6.59 11.08
CA PRO A 486 -5.09 -6.74 12.38
C PRO A 486 -4.22 -5.56 12.76
N GLY A 487 -4.27 -5.15 14.03
CA GLY A 487 -3.36 -4.19 14.62
C GLY A 487 -3.09 -4.53 16.08
N VAL A 488 -1.83 -4.49 16.50
CA VAL A 488 -1.41 -4.71 17.89
C VAL A 488 -1.34 -3.39 18.62
N PHE A 489 -2.03 -3.25 19.75
CA PHE A 489 -1.93 -2.04 20.57
C PHE A 489 -0.51 -1.89 21.11
N SER A 490 0.07 -0.72 20.90
CA SER A 490 1.36 -0.35 21.47
C SER A 490 1.20 0.26 22.86
N ALA A 491 2.16 0.00 23.77
CA ALA A 491 2.15 0.57 25.11
C ALA A 491 2.31 2.11 25.12
N GLY A 492 2.87 2.66 24.04
CA GLY A 492 3.01 4.11 23.83
C GLY A 492 1.76 4.77 23.23
N GLY A 493 0.78 4.01 22.74
CA GLY A 493 -0.41 4.52 22.06
C GLY A 493 -0.12 5.28 20.77
N ASN A 494 0.99 4.99 20.10
CA ASN A 494 1.47 5.67 18.89
C ASN A 494 1.53 4.74 17.67
N GLY A 495 0.98 3.53 17.80
CA GLY A 495 0.86 2.54 16.72
C GLY A 495 2.09 1.67 16.49
N ILE A 496 3.22 1.98 17.09
CA ILE A 496 4.49 1.25 16.89
C ILE A 496 5.23 1.02 18.22
N GLY A 497 6.22 0.12 18.20
CA GLY A 497 7.12 -0.14 19.35
C GLY A 497 6.57 -1.17 20.33
N PRO A 498 6.87 -1.09 21.64
CA PRO A 498 6.50 -2.12 22.59
C PRO A 498 5.00 -2.40 22.61
N ALA A 499 4.61 -3.65 22.41
CA ALA A 499 3.22 -4.08 22.47
C ALA A 499 2.62 -3.83 23.87
N ALA A 500 1.35 -3.50 23.91
CA ALA A 500 0.55 -3.57 25.14
C ALA A 500 0.36 -5.05 25.48
N ALA A 501 1.28 -5.59 26.27
CA ALA A 501 1.35 -7.02 26.59
C ALA A 501 1.52 -7.29 28.07
N GLN A 502 0.94 -8.40 28.55
CA GLN A 502 1.00 -8.81 29.97
C GLN A 502 1.40 -10.28 30.08
N LEU A 503 2.13 -10.59 31.15
CA LEU A 503 2.31 -11.98 31.59
C LEU A 503 1.04 -12.52 32.28
N ALA A 504 0.94 -13.82 32.48
CA ALA A 504 -0.20 -14.47 33.15
C ALA A 504 -0.49 -13.94 34.57
N ASN A 505 0.47 -13.30 35.22
CA ASN A 505 0.32 -12.64 36.52
C ASN A 505 -0.10 -11.16 36.42
N TYR A 506 -0.51 -10.71 35.24
CA TYR A 506 -0.91 -9.33 34.91
C TYR A 506 0.22 -8.28 34.96
N SER A 507 1.49 -8.69 35.16
CA SER A 507 2.60 -7.75 35.05
C SER A 507 2.86 -7.39 33.58
N LEU A 508 3.17 -6.14 33.31
CA LEU A 508 3.46 -5.67 31.94
C LEU A 508 4.76 -6.29 31.42
N VAL A 509 4.76 -6.69 30.17
CA VAL A 509 5.99 -7.08 29.47
C VAL A 509 6.71 -5.81 29.03
N THR A 510 7.95 -5.66 29.48
CA THR A 510 8.81 -4.51 29.18
C THR A 510 10.25 -4.98 29.01
N SER A 511 11.16 -4.10 28.57
CA SER A 511 12.59 -4.43 28.50
C SER A 511 13.21 -4.76 29.87
N SER A 512 12.64 -4.21 30.95
CA SER A 512 13.04 -4.54 32.35
C SER A 512 12.30 -5.73 32.95
N ASN A 513 11.21 -6.18 32.34
CA ASN A 513 10.43 -7.36 32.73
C ASN A 513 10.06 -8.15 31.45
N PRO A 514 11.06 -8.74 30.75
CA PRO A 514 10.82 -9.44 29.50
C PRO A 514 10.07 -10.76 29.73
N ALA A 515 9.34 -11.19 28.72
CA ALA A 515 8.62 -12.45 28.73
C ALA A 515 9.59 -13.65 28.72
N PRO A 516 9.60 -14.52 29.74
CA PRO A 516 10.43 -15.71 29.70
C PRO A 516 9.97 -16.70 28.62
N VAL A 517 10.90 -17.42 28.01
CA VAL A 517 10.58 -18.58 27.17
C VAL A 517 9.75 -19.58 27.97
N GLY A 518 8.69 -20.11 27.40
CA GLY A 518 7.71 -20.98 28.04
C GLY A 518 6.62 -20.27 28.83
N SER A 519 6.71 -18.93 29.00
CA SER A 519 5.65 -18.18 29.68
C SER A 519 4.48 -17.88 28.77
N THR A 520 3.31 -17.66 29.35
CA THR A 520 2.14 -17.15 28.64
C THR A 520 2.19 -15.63 28.61
N VAL A 521 1.99 -15.06 27.42
CA VAL A 521 1.84 -13.63 27.17
C VAL A 521 0.45 -13.38 26.61
N VAL A 522 -0.18 -12.30 27.07
CA VAL A 522 -1.43 -11.76 26.53
C VAL A 522 -1.06 -10.54 25.70
N LEU A 523 -1.34 -10.60 24.39
CA LEU A 523 -1.25 -9.48 23.47
C LEU A 523 -2.64 -8.88 23.26
N TYR A 524 -2.76 -7.57 23.23
CA TYR A 524 -4.01 -6.88 22.91
C TYR A 524 -3.99 -6.36 21.48
N ALA A 525 -5.09 -6.64 20.76
CA ALA A 525 -5.22 -6.33 19.33
C ALA A 525 -6.63 -5.89 18.98
N THR A 526 -6.81 -5.41 17.76
CA THR A 526 -8.13 -5.19 17.14
C THR A 526 -8.08 -5.64 15.67
N GLY A 527 -9.25 -5.74 15.02
CA GLY A 527 -9.34 -6.05 13.59
C GLY A 527 -9.13 -7.53 13.24
N LEU A 528 -9.36 -8.47 14.18
CA LEU A 528 -9.24 -9.92 13.91
C LEU A 528 -10.53 -10.54 13.35
N GLY A 529 -11.50 -9.70 12.94
CA GLY A 529 -12.70 -10.15 12.26
C GLY A 529 -13.81 -10.62 13.18
N THR A 530 -14.64 -11.56 12.68
CA THR A 530 -15.84 -12.04 13.38
C THR A 530 -15.52 -13.08 14.45
N VAL A 531 -16.44 -13.23 15.42
CA VAL A 531 -16.28 -14.13 16.57
C VAL A 531 -17.47 -15.08 16.74
N VAL A 532 -17.24 -16.19 17.45
CA VAL A 532 -18.27 -17.15 17.87
C VAL A 532 -18.17 -17.43 19.37
N PRO A 533 -19.27 -17.26 20.15
CA PRO A 533 -20.56 -16.76 19.73
C PRO A 533 -20.49 -15.29 19.27
N THR A 534 -21.41 -14.93 18.40
CA THR A 534 -21.52 -13.54 17.92
C THR A 534 -21.79 -12.58 19.08
N VAL A 535 -21.07 -11.47 19.11
CA VAL A 535 -21.23 -10.38 20.08
C VAL A 535 -21.85 -9.19 19.38
N ALA A 536 -22.93 -8.64 19.93
CA ALA A 536 -23.56 -7.46 19.36
C ALA A 536 -22.64 -6.23 19.44
N ASP A 537 -22.86 -5.27 18.54
CA ASP A 537 -22.08 -4.05 18.47
C ASP A 537 -22.05 -3.29 19.78
N GLY A 538 -20.88 -2.90 20.22
CA GLY A 538 -20.66 -2.18 21.48
C GLY A 538 -20.89 -3.00 22.75
N ALA A 539 -21.32 -4.26 22.65
CA ALA A 539 -21.60 -5.09 23.82
C ALA A 539 -20.32 -5.63 24.46
N ALA A 540 -20.39 -5.91 25.77
CA ALA A 540 -19.35 -6.62 26.47
C ALA A 540 -19.21 -8.05 25.93
N ALA A 541 -17.99 -8.49 25.64
CA ALA A 541 -17.73 -9.86 25.26
C ALA A 541 -18.09 -10.83 26.41
N PRO A 542 -18.71 -11.99 26.14
CA PRO A 542 -19.06 -12.97 27.16
C PRO A 542 -17.81 -13.67 27.72
N SER A 543 -17.90 -14.09 28.96
CA SER A 543 -16.83 -14.88 29.62
C SER A 543 -17.08 -16.39 29.60
N ASN A 544 -18.35 -16.81 29.39
CA ASN A 544 -18.72 -18.23 29.39
C ASN A 544 -19.92 -18.51 28.45
N PRO A 545 -19.71 -19.13 27.26
CA PRO A 545 -18.40 -19.38 26.68
C PRO A 545 -17.77 -18.05 26.21
N PRO A 546 -16.44 -17.92 26.17
CA PRO A 546 -15.79 -16.75 25.61
C PRO A 546 -16.02 -16.70 24.10
N ALA A 547 -16.03 -15.47 23.55
CA ALA A 547 -16.15 -15.27 22.09
C ALA A 547 -14.77 -15.42 21.43
N THR A 548 -14.61 -16.46 20.65
CA THR A 548 -13.34 -16.77 19.94
C THR A 548 -13.39 -16.31 18.49
N ALA A 549 -12.24 -15.92 17.94
CA ALA A 549 -12.12 -15.58 16.53
C ALA A 549 -12.56 -16.74 15.62
N THR A 550 -13.21 -16.41 14.49
CA THR A 550 -13.67 -17.42 13.53
C THR A 550 -12.56 -17.86 12.58
N ASP A 551 -11.59 -17.01 12.38
CA ASP A 551 -10.44 -17.28 11.53
C ASP A 551 -9.30 -17.93 12.33
N THR A 552 -8.36 -18.57 11.62
CA THR A 552 -7.20 -19.18 12.26
C THR A 552 -6.05 -18.21 12.18
N ASP A 553 -5.75 -17.58 13.29
CA ASP A 553 -4.67 -16.61 13.38
C ASP A 553 -3.34 -17.30 13.71
N ALA A 554 -2.26 -16.63 13.41
CA ALA A 554 -0.92 -17.03 13.80
C ALA A 554 -0.19 -15.85 14.43
N VAL A 555 0.51 -16.11 15.53
CA VAL A 555 1.38 -15.12 16.18
C VAL A 555 2.83 -15.56 15.96
N TYR A 556 3.68 -14.61 15.58
CA TYR A 556 5.12 -14.83 15.48
C TYR A 556 5.84 -13.82 16.38
N VAL A 557 6.90 -14.28 17.03
CA VAL A 557 7.81 -13.42 17.80
C VAL A 557 9.23 -13.70 17.32
N GLY A 558 9.87 -12.71 16.71
CA GLY A 558 11.22 -12.85 16.15
C GLY A 558 11.31 -13.99 15.12
N LEU A 559 10.32 -14.14 14.22
CA LEU A 559 10.18 -15.19 13.21
C LEU A 559 9.76 -16.57 13.73
N GLN A 560 9.74 -16.78 15.04
CA GLN A 560 9.28 -18.01 15.63
C GLN A 560 7.76 -17.98 15.76
N GLN A 561 7.07 -18.97 15.20
CA GLN A 561 5.64 -19.13 15.40
C GLN A 561 5.38 -19.59 16.85
N GLU A 562 4.49 -18.87 17.51
CA GLU A 562 4.07 -19.11 18.87
C GLU A 562 2.81 -19.99 18.93
N ASN A 563 2.62 -20.68 20.07
CA ASN A 563 1.41 -21.48 20.29
C ASN A 563 0.31 -20.60 20.89
N ILE A 564 -0.79 -20.41 20.17
CA ILE A 564 -1.95 -19.67 20.62
C ILE A 564 -2.77 -20.56 21.56
N LEU A 565 -2.99 -20.07 22.78
CA LEU A 565 -3.80 -20.71 23.83
C LEU A 565 -5.23 -20.20 23.84
N PHE A 566 -5.42 -18.93 23.45
CA PHE A 566 -6.72 -18.28 23.29
C PHE A 566 -6.59 -17.18 22.25
N ASP A 567 -7.61 -17.07 21.44
CA ASP A 567 -7.76 -16.05 20.42
C ASP A 567 -9.22 -15.61 20.38
N GLY A 568 -9.50 -14.36 20.72
CA GLY A 568 -10.86 -13.86 20.75
C GLY A 568 -11.02 -12.53 21.49
N LEU A 569 -12.27 -12.12 21.68
CA LEU A 569 -12.57 -10.89 22.39
C LEU A 569 -12.25 -11.01 23.88
N THR A 570 -11.67 -9.96 24.45
CA THR A 570 -11.39 -9.84 25.88
C THR A 570 -12.71 -9.82 26.66
N PRO A 571 -12.97 -10.81 27.53
CA PRO A 571 -14.21 -10.88 28.30
C PRO A 571 -14.51 -9.59 29.09
N GLY A 572 -15.75 -9.11 29.00
CA GLY A 572 -16.19 -7.89 29.69
C GLY A 572 -15.86 -6.58 28.98
N LEU A 573 -15.14 -6.59 27.87
CA LEU A 573 -14.81 -5.42 27.07
C LEU A 573 -15.47 -5.50 25.68
N ALA A 574 -15.61 -4.36 25.01
CA ALA A 574 -16.16 -4.27 23.66
C ALA A 574 -15.02 -4.11 22.64
N GLY A 575 -15.07 -4.87 21.53
CA GLY A 575 -14.19 -4.71 20.37
C GLY A 575 -12.69 -4.97 20.58
N LEU A 576 -12.23 -5.19 21.82
CA LEU A 576 -10.85 -5.48 22.14
C LEU A 576 -10.59 -7.00 22.04
N PHE A 577 -9.67 -7.39 21.17
CA PHE A 577 -9.17 -8.75 21.10
C PHE A 577 -8.00 -8.98 22.06
N GLN A 578 -7.87 -10.22 22.55
CA GLN A 578 -6.68 -10.71 23.21
C GLN A 578 -6.23 -12.01 22.58
N LEU A 579 -4.92 -12.14 22.39
CA LEU A 579 -4.27 -13.38 21.98
C LEU A 579 -3.38 -13.83 23.13
N ASN A 580 -3.75 -14.98 23.75
CA ASN A 580 -2.90 -15.61 24.76
C ASN A 580 -1.98 -16.58 24.05
N THR A 581 -0.69 -16.29 24.09
CA THR A 581 0.30 -17.10 23.39
C THR A 581 1.40 -17.56 24.35
N SER A 582 1.96 -18.74 24.11
CA SER A 582 3.08 -19.24 24.90
C SER A 582 4.38 -19.07 24.12
N ILE A 583 5.36 -18.37 24.72
CA ILE A 583 6.65 -18.10 24.09
C ILE A 583 7.39 -19.41 23.84
N ALA A 584 7.61 -19.77 22.60
CA ALA A 584 8.24 -21.03 22.18
C ALA A 584 9.73 -21.08 22.54
N SER A 585 10.25 -22.31 22.68
CA SER A 585 11.67 -22.51 23.04
C SER A 585 12.67 -22.02 21.99
N GLY A 586 12.21 -21.81 20.75
CA GLY A 586 13.02 -21.29 19.64
C GLY A 586 12.98 -19.77 19.49
N THR A 587 12.16 -19.08 20.29
CA THR A 587 12.00 -17.63 20.21
C THR A 587 13.29 -16.92 20.61
N PRO A 588 13.83 -16.03 19.75
CA PRO A 588 15.03 -15.27 20.07
C PRO A 588 14.80 -14.34 21.27
N SER A 589 15.81 -14.19 22.12
CA SER A 589 15.76 -13.27 23.24
C SER A 589 16.08 -11.83 22.81
N GLY A 590 15.70 -10.87 23.64
CA GLY A 590 15.82 -9.43 23.39
C GLY A 590 14.51 -8.84 22.93
N THR A 591 14.54 -7.63 22.34
CA THR A 591 13.36 -7.03 21.71
C THR A 591 13.15 -7.66 20.35
N GLN A 592 12.01 -8.26 20.11
CA GLN A 592 11.64 -8.95 18.88
C GLN A 592 10.36 -8.33 18.29
N PHE A 593 10.19 -8.38 16.97
CA PHE A 593 8.89 -8.07 16.37
C PHE A 593 7.86 -9.12 16.79
N SER A 594 6.64 -8.64 17.05
CA SER A 594 5.49 -9.45 17.40
C SER A 594 4.46 -9.29 16.30
N ASP A 595 4.34 -10.29 15.46
CA ASP A 595 3.53 -10.26 14.25
C ASP A 595 2.24 -11.04 14.46
N ILE A 596 1.15 -10.56 13.87
CA ILE A 596 -0.11 -11.30 13.74
C ILE A 596 -0.39 -11.53 12.26
N ALA A 597 -0.67 -12.78 11.91
CA ALA A 597 -1.13 -13.16 10.58
C ALA A 597 -2.53 -13.75 10.68
N THR A 598 -3.46 -13.19 9.93
CA THR A 598 -4.78 -13.75 9.66
C THR A 598 -4.79 -14.40 8.26
N PRO A 599 -5.86 -15.08 7.82
CA PRO A 599 -5.89 -15.68 6.49
C PRO A 599 -5.68 -14.69 5.34
N ASP A 600 -6.05 -13.42 5.51
CA ASP A 600 -6.09 -12.38 4.48
C ASP A 600 -5.28 -11.12 4.81
N ALA A 601 -4.72 -11.02 6.02
CA ALA A 601 -3.93 -9.86 6.43
C ALA A 601 -2.78 -10.22 7.37
N TYR A 602 -1.81 -9.31 7.48
CA TYR A 602 -0.62 -9.46 8.32
C TYR A 602 -0.22 -8.11 8.92
N THR A 603 0.23 -8.09 10.16
CA THR A 603 0.71 -6.89 10.84
C THR A 603 2.02 -7.16 11.58
N SER A 604 2.95 -6.20 11.57
CA SER A 604 4.32 -6.34 12.12
C SER A 604 4.85 -5.00 12.64
N GLU A 605 4.04 -4.22 13.33
CA GLU A 605 4.43 -2.89 13.84
C GLU A 605 4.84 -2.91 15.32
N ALA A 606 4.44 -3.94 16.03
CA ALA A 606 4.69 -4.03 17.48
C ALA A 606 5.93 -4.86 17.82
N THR A 607 6.49 -4.62 18.98
CA THR A 607 7.64 -5.39 19.50
C THR A 607 7.34 -6.01 20.86
N LEU A 608 7.96 -7.15 21.14
CA LEU A 608 7.86 -7.84 22.43
C LEU A 608 9.26 -8.09 23.01
N ALA A 609 9.46 -7.77 24.28
CA ALA A 609 10.69 -8.11 24.97
C ALA A 609 10.67 -9.56 25.43
N VAL A 610 11.63 -10.39 24.99
CA VAL A 610 11.79 -11.80 25.34
C VAL A 610 13.02 -11.99 26.23
N GLY A 611 12.86 -12.74 27.31
CA GLY A 611 13.94 -12.97 28.30
C GLY A 611 15.07 -13.84 27.75
N GLY A 612 16.30 -13.57 28.20
CA GLY A 612 17.53 -14.27 27.83
C GLY A 612 18.64 -13.31 27.36
N THR A 613 19.70 -13.87 26.77
CA THR A 613 20.80 -13.06 26.20
C THR A 613 20.34 -12.42 24.91
N SER A 614 20.44 -11.09 24.83
CA SER A 614 19.97 -10.30 23.69
C SER A 614 20.58 -10.78 22.37
N ILE A 615 19.74 -11.16 21.42
CA ILE A 615 20.07 -11.36 20.00
C ILE A 615 19.46 -10.19 19.22
N ALA A 616 20.14 -9.72 18.18
CA ALA A 616 19.64 -8.62 17.35
C ALA A 616 18.23 -8.91 16.79
N MET A 617 17.36 -7.88 16.77
CA MET A 617 16.03 -7.98 16.17
C MET A 617 16.14 -8.51 14.74
N ALA A 618 15.45 -9.63 14.48
CA ALA A 618 15.21 -10.10 13.12
C ALA A 618 13.79 -9.70 12.74
N ARG A 619 13.64 -8.89 11.69
CA ARG A 619 12.35 -8.75 11.02
C ARG A 619 12.08 -9.99 10.19
N ALA A 620 10.95 -10.62 10.43
CA ALA A 620 10.28 -11.31 9.36
C ALA A 620 9.87 -10.23 8.38
N HIS A 621 10.57 -10.14 7.26
CA HIS A 621 9.92 -9.50 6.14
C HIS A 621 8.60 -10.25 5.95
N ALA A 622 7.47 -9.56 6.02
CA ALA A 622 6.18 -10.15 5.71
C ALA A 622 6.25 -10.95 4.39
N ARG A 623 7.17 -10.58 3.53
CA ARG A 623 7.53 -11.21 2.25
C ARG A 623 8.38 -12.48 2.37
N SER A 624 9.32 -12.57 3.31
CA SER A 624 10.14 -13.79 3.52
C SER A 624 9.45 -14.80 4.42
N ALA A 625 8.50 -14.40 5.24
CA ALA A 625 7.62 -15.30 6.00
C ALA A 625 6.59 -16.01 5.11
N ARG A 626 6.50 -15.70 3.83
CA ARG A 626 5.88 -16.56 2.82
C ARG A 626 6.66 -17.86 2.74
N LYS A 627 6.43 -18.76 3.70
CA LYS A 627 6.92 -20.13 3.56
C LYS A 627 6.29 -20.71 2.30
N PRO A 628 7.09 -21.16 1.31
CA PRO A 628 6.57 -22.04 0.29
C PRO A 628 6.07 -23.27 1.01
N GLY A 629 4.75 -23.51 1.05
CA GLY A 629 4.21 -24.76 1.56
C GLY A 629 3.15 -24.72 2.65
N ARG A 630 2.52 -23.57 2.93
CA ARG A 630 1.19 -23.70 3.55
C ARG A 630 0.23 -24.17 2.46
N PRO A 631 -0.49 -25.33 2.64
CA PRO A 631 -1.52 -25.72 1.70
C PRO A 631 -2.53 -24.58 1.65
N GLY A 632 -2.70 -23.99 0.45
CA GLY A 632 -3.76 -23.03 0.22
C GLY A 632 -5.05 -23.65 0.73
N ARG A 633 -5.79 -22.95 1.56
CA ARG A 633 -7.15 -23.35 1.86
C ARG A 633 -7.86 -23.42 0.53
N LEU A 634 -8.29 -24.61 0.15
CA LEU A 634 -9.30 -24.86 -0.85
C LEU A 634 -10.38 -23.79 -0.69
N GLY A 635 -10.70 -23.08 -1.78
CA GLY A 635 -11.63 -21.98 -1.79
C GLY A 635 -12.84 -22.25 -0.90
N ARG A 636 -13.22 -21.27 -0.10
CA ARG A 636 -14.47 -21.30 0.66
C ARG A 636 -15.57 -21.65 -0.32
N ALA A 637 -16.13 -22.85 -0.16
CA ALA A 637 -17.34 -23.22 -0.87
C ALA A 637 -18.38 -22.13 -0.54
N ILE A 638 -18.87 -21.46 -1.57
CA ILE A 638 -20.01 -20.55 -1.48
C ILE A 638 -21.11 -21.33 -0.77
N ARG A 639 -21.39 -21.00 0.48
CA ARG A 639 -22.62 -21.46 1.13
C ARG A 639 -23.75 -20.71 0.47
N THR A 640 -24.40 -21.36 -0.50
CA THR A 640 -25.73 -20.97 -0.93
C THR A 640 -26.65 -21.07 0.29
N VAL A 641 -27.15 -19.93 0.72
CA VAL A 641 -28.26 -19.87 1.68
C VAL A 641 -29.47 -20.43 0.92
N PRO A 642 -30.18 -21.46 1.40
CA PRO A 642 -31.46 -21.86 0.82
C PRO A 642 -32.50 -20.77 1.03
N ASN A 643 -33.33 -20.53 0.03
CA ASN A 643 -34.47 -19.61 0.05
C ASN A 643 -35.34 -19.75 1.29
#